data_0a7b42db6687b5805dc3060a9b7fa87e
#
_entry.id   0a7b42db6687b5805dc3060a9b7fa87e
#
_cell.length_a   1.000
_cell.length_b   1.000
_cell.length_c   1.000
_cell.angle_alpha   90.00
_cell.angle_beta   90.00
_cell.angle_gamma   90.00
#
_symmetry.space_group_name_H-M   'P 1'
#
loop_
_entity.id
_entity.type
_entity.pdbx_description
1 polymer ?
#
loop_
_entity_poly.entity_id
_entity_poly.type
_entity_poly.pdbx_seq_one_letter_code
_entity_poly.pdbx_strand_id
1 'polypeptide(L)'
;ALFAKNPIDLGTRCTVFMNSKVKQAQKEGAEVSDISAGLAYSVIKNALFKVIKVSDASELGKHIVVQGGTFYNDAVLRSFEMIAGCEAVRPDIAGIMGAFGAALIARERYVDCEGTTMLSIDDINALEYRTTMTKCKGCTNNCRLTISHFSGGRKFITGNRCERGLGKEKTANKLPNLFDYKMHRYFDYEPLSEEKAKRGVMGIPRVLNMYENYPFWHTFFTELGFRVILTPASTRKIYELGIESIPSESECYPAKLAHGHVQWLINQKVPHIFYPSIPYERQEFEDANNHYNCPIVTSYPENIKNNMDAIVNGEVDFIHPFLSFKSEETLSSSLTEEIGTRFSIPEPEIRAAVHNAWLELAACREDMMKKGEETIAFLNETGNRGIVLAGRPYHIDPEVNHGLPELINSYNIAVLTEDSVSHLHQVERPINVMDQWMYHSRLYAAANYVKTTENLDLIQLNSFGCGLDAVTTDQVADILNRSDKIYTTLKIDEVNNLGAARIRVRSLLAALRVREQRGTKREIRPANITKVPFTKEMRKEYTILCPQMSPIHFSLLEPAFRASGYKIEVLPNDNKQAVDVGLKYVNNDACYPSLMVVGQIMEAILSGKYDTDKIAVIISQTGGGCRASNYIGFIRRALKKAGYAHIPVISINLSGLEGNPGFKITAPLVVRGVYAVVFGDIFMKCVYRLRPYEAVPGSVNAMHKKWEKRCADFVSNGYPSRHKFKKMCREIIEDFDNIELLDIKKPRVGVVGEILVKFLPAANNHLVDLLESEGAEAVVPDLLDFLNYCFYNQTFKVEKLGFAKKQKMLGNLGIKAIEWLRAPATEAFKKSKHFAPPAKIEDLGKMACEIVSLGNQTGEGWFLTGEMLELIHSGASNIVCTQPFACLPNHVVGKGVIKELRRRYPQANIVAIDYDPGASEVNQLNRIKLMLSTANKNLEASK
;
A
#
# COMPACT_ATOMS: atom_id res chain seq x y z
N ALA A 1 15.67 -33.41 1.75
CA ALA A 1 15.13 -32.60 0.63
C ALA A 1 15.15 -33.35 -0.70
N LEU A 2 16.30 -33.93 -1.13
CA LEU A 2 16.41 -34.64 -2.42
C LEU A 2 15.48 -35.86 -2.53
N PHE A 3 15.13 -36.49 -1.42
CA PHE A 3 14.23 -37.66 -1.38
C PHE A 3 12.81 -37.29 -0.94
N ALA A 4 12.45 -36.00 -0.96
CA ALA A 4 11.12 -35.54 -0.65
C ALA A 4 10.11 -36.11 -1.65
N LYS A 5 8.99 -36.62 -1.14
CA LYS A 5 7.90 -37.15 -1.98
C LYS A 5 6.91 -36.06 -2.34
N ASN A 6 6.63 -35.17 -1.37
CA ASN A 6 5.65 -34.09 -1.49
C ASN A 6 6.23 -32.78 -0.94
N PRO A 7 7.14 -32.08 -1.67
CA PRO A 7 7.71 -30.82 -1.23
C PRO A 7 6.62 -29.80 -0.87
N ILE A 8 6.72 -29.20 0.32
CA ILE A 8 5.74 -28.27 0.84
C ILE A 8 5.97 -26.87 0.24
N ASP A 9 4.93 -26.24 -0.27
CA ASP A 9 5.03 -24.87 -0.73
C ASP A 9 5.09 -23.89 0.46
N LEU A 10 6.27 -23.40 0.77
CA LEU A 10 6.52 -22.43 1.83
C LEU A 10 6.38 -20.97 1.37
N GLY A 11 6.01 -20.75 0.09
CA GLY A 11 5.87 -19.41 -0.50
C GLY A 11 7.22 -18.74 -0.79
N THR A 12 7.17 -17.46 -1.12
CA THR A 12 8.32 -16.64 -1.53
C THR A 12 8.56 -15.42 -0.66
N ARG A 13 7.92 -15.32 0.52
CA ARG A 13 8.06 -14.16 1.41
C ARG A 13 9.24 -14.28 2.37
N CYS A 14 9.42 -13.27 3.23
CA CYS A 14 10.55 -13.19 4.13
C CYS A 14 10.58 -14.35 5.14
N THR A 15 11.72 -14.53 5.79
CA THR A 15 11.99 -15.60 6.75
C THR A 15 10.93 -15.72 7.86
N VAL A 16 10.31 -14.63 8.28
CA VAL A 16 9.27 -14.65 9.33
C VAL A 16 8.04 -15.43 8.87
N PHE A 17 7.55 -15.16 7.66
CA PHE A 17 6.41 -15.89 7.08
C PHE A 17 6.76 -17.34 6.78
N MET A 18 7.98 -17.57 6.28
CA MET A 18 8.47 -18.91 6.01
C MET A 18 8.53 -19.75 7.29
N ASN A 19 9.06 -19.21 8.40
CA ASN A 19 9.10 -19.89 9.69
C ASN A 19 7.69 -20.25 10.21
N SER A 20 6.73 -19.38 9.99
CA SER A 20 5.33 -19.66 10.37
C SER A 20 4.76 -20.85 9.60
N LYS A 21 5.00 -20.91 8.27
CA LYS A 21 4.59 -22.05 7.44
C LYS A 21 5.33 -23.35 7.78
N VAL A 22 6.63 -23.27 8.10
CA VAL A 22 7.39 -24.44 8.57
C VAL A 22 6.80 -25.00 9.85
N LYS A 23 6.49 -24.14 10.83
CA LYS A 23 5.85 -24.57 12.08
C LYS A 23 4.46 -25.18 11.84
N GLN A 24 3.73 -24.64 10.87
CA GLN A 24 2.45 -25.20 10.46
C GLN A 24 2.61 -26.61 9.89
N ALA A 25 3.49 -26.77 8.89
CA ALA A 25 3.75 -28.05 8.27
C ALA A 25 4.20 -29.13 9.28
N GLN A 26 5.02 -28.75 10.28
CA GLN A 26 5.41 -29.63 11.37
C GLN A 26 4.20 -30.10 12.21
N LYS A 27 3.26 -29.19 12.50
CA LYS A 27 2.03 -29.53 13.25
C LYS A 27 1.09 -30.43 12.45
N GLU A 28 1.10 -30.29 11.13
CA GLU A 28 0.33 -31.11 10.19
C GLU A 28 0.96 -32.48 9.93
N GLY A 29 2.10 -32.79 10.57
CA GLY A 29 2.79 -34.06 10.45
C GLY A 29 3.60 -34.24 9.19
N ALA A 30 4.00 -33.13 8.54
CA ALA A 30 4.84 -33.19 7.35
C ALA A 30 6.23 -33.72 7.67
N GLU A 31 6.78 -34.52 6.76
CA GLU A 31 8.14 -35.06 6.92
C GLU A 31 9.21 -33.97 6.80
N VAL A 32 10.30 -34.12 7.53
CA VAL A 32 11.43 -33.17 7.47
C VAL A 32 12.00 -33.06 6.05
N SER A 33 11.96 -34.15 5.28
CA SER A 33 12.37 -34.21 3.88
C SER A 33 11.55 -33.22 3.02
N ASP A 34 10.23 -33.20 3.19
CA ASP A 34 9.30 -32.38 2.42
C ASP A 34 9.40 -30.90 2.80
N ILE A 35 9.55 -30.61 4.10
CA ILE A 35 9.82 -29.25 4.61
C ILE A 35 11.16 -28.74 4.07
N SER A 36 12.22 -29.55 4.11
CA SER A 36 13.55 -29.16 3.63
C SER A 36 13.58 -28.90 2.13
N ALA A 37 12.83 -29.69 1.33
CA ALA A 37 12.66 -29.42 -0.09
C ALA A 37 11.90 -28.12 -0.33
N GLY A 38 10.82 -27.89 0.42
CA GLY A 38 10.05 -26.65 0.36
C GLY A 38 10.89 -25.40 0.66
N LEU A 39 11.82 -25.49 1.63
CA LEU A 39 12.77 -24.41 1.92
C LEU A 39 13.70 -24.13 0.72
N ALA A 40 14.24 -25.16 0.09
CA ALA A 40 15.10 -25.02 -1.07
C ALA A 40 14.33 -24.37 -2.27
N TYR A 41 13.11 -24.83 -2.55
CA TYR A 41 12.23 -24.21 -3.55
C TYR A 41 11.94 -22.75 -3.23
N SER A 42 11.61 -22.43 -1.98
CA SER A 42 11.29 -21.07 -1.54
C SER A 42 12.47 -20.11 -1.74
N VAL A 43 13.69 -20.53 -1.43
CA VAL A 43 14.92 -19.75 -1.64
C VAL A 43 15.08 -19.41 -3.13
N ILE A 44 14.94 -20.40 -4.01
CA ILE A 44 15.11 -20.20 -5.45
C ILE A 44 13.97 -19.36 -6.05
N LYS A 45 12.71 -19.65 -5.68
CA LYS A 45 11.57 -18.82 -6.10
C LYS A 45 11.75 -17.34 -5.70
N ASN A 46 12.24 -17.11 -4.49
CA ASN A 46 12.53 -15.75 -4.03
C ASN A 46 13.64 -15.09 -4.85
N ALA A 47 14.75 -15.80 -5.08
CA ALA A 47 15.86 -15.30 -5.87
C ALA A 47 15.43 -14.94 -7.29
N LEU A 48 14.74 -15.84 -7.98
CA LEU A 48 14.34 -15.65 -9.38
C LEU A 48 13.23 -14.61 -9.54
N PHE A 49 12.12 -14.77 -8.84
CA PHE A 49 10.93 -13.98 -9.09
C PHE A 49 10.91 -12.65 -8.33
N LYS A 50 11.60 -12.53 -7.19
CA LYS A 50 11.63 -11.29 -6.41
C LYS A 50 12.90 -10.47 -6.58
N VAL A 51 14.05 -11.12 -6.58
CA VAL A 51 15.34 -10.42 -6.62
C VAL A 51 15.72 -10.15 -8.07
N ILE A 52 15.77 -11.18 -8.91
CA ILE A 52 16.12 -11.05 -10.34
C ILE A 52 14.92 -10.53 -11.13
N LYS A 53 13.70 -10.83 -10.67
CA LYS A 53 12.43 -10.41 -11.28
C LYS A 53 12.21 -10.99 -12.69
N VAL A 54 12.69 -12.20 -12.95
CA VAL A 54 12.29 -12.93 -14.17
C VAL A 54 10.81 -13.33 -14.06
N SER A 55 10.10 -13.24 -15.15
CA SER A 55 8.69 -13.66 -15.23
C SER A 55 8.55 -15.14 -15.44
N ASP A 56 9.45 -15.69 -16.25
CA ASP A 56 9.57 -17.11 -16.56
C ASP A 56 11.04 -17.52 -16.51
N ALA A 57 11.29 -18.72 -16.02
CA ALA A 57 12.65 -19.21 -15.89
C ALA A 57 13.36 -19.40 -17.24
N SER A 58 12.62 -19.55 -18.36
CA SER A 58 13.17 -19.61 -19.70
C SER A 58 13.89 -18.32 -20.14
N GLU A 59 13.60 -17.17 -19.50
CA GLU A 59 14.33 -15.92 -19.71
C GLU A 59 15.82 -16.00 -19.34
N LEU A 60 16.19 -16.98 -18.51
CA LEU A 60 17.59 -17.23 -18.12
C LEU A 60 18.44 -17.86 -19.23
N GLY A 61 17.78 -18.33 -20.31
CA GLY A 61 18.46 -19.03 -21.41
C GLY A 61 18.56 -20.54 -21.21
N LYS A 62 19.19 -21.21 -22.15
CA LYS A 62 19.32 -22.68 -22.17
C LYS A 62 20.61 -23.22 -21.51
N HIS A 63 21.64 -22.39 -21.44
CA HIS A 63 22.93 -22.74 -20.86
C HIS A 63 23.17 -21.93 -19.60
N ILE A 64 22.90 -22.52 -18.46
CA ILE A 64 22.94 -21.82 -17.16
C ILE A 64 24.12 -22.31 -16.35
N VAL A 65 24.94 -21.36 -15.90
CA VAL A 65 26.01 -21.63 -14.92
C VAL A 65 25.63 -20.98 -13.59
N VAL A 66 25.61 -21.77 -12.54
CA VAL A 66 25.31 -21.29 -11.19
C VAL A 66 26.59 -21.16 -10.36
N GLN A 67 26.65 -20.10 -9.55
CA GLN A 67 27.82 -19.84 -8.71
C GLN A 67 27.39 -19.36 -7.31
N GLY A 68 28.34 -19.43 -6.39
CA GLY A 68 28.16 -19.09 -4.98
C GLY A 68 28.02 -20.32 -4.08
N GLY A 69 28.40 -20.18 -2.83
CA GLY A 69 28.43 -21.28 -1.86
C GLY A 69 27.07 -21.93 -1.59
N THR A 70 25.97 -21.19 -1.78
CA THR A 70 24.61 -21.70 -1.63
C THR A 70 24.32 -22.88 -2.57
N PHE A 71 24.88 -22.87 -3.78
CA PHE A 71 24.70 -23.94 -4.76
C PHE A 71 25.50 -25.21 -4.48
N TYR A 72 26.38 -25.26 -3.44
CA TYR A 72 26.91 -26.51 -2.96
C TYR A 72 25.86 -27.39 -2.26
N ASN A 73 24.74 -26.83 -1.89
CA ASN A 73 23.58 -27.58 -1.44
C ASN A 73 22.85 -28.18 -2.66
N ASP A 74 22.94 -29.49 -2.84
CA ASP A 74 22.34 -30.21 -3.97
C ASP A 74 20.81 -30.04 -4.03
N ALA A 75 20.13 -29.87 -2.89
CA ALA A 75 18.69 -29.59 -2.88
C ALA A 75 18.36 -28.23 -3.46
N VAL A 76 19.21 -27.22 -3.24
CA VAL A 76 19.06 -25.88 -3.84
C VAL A 76 19.31 -25.95 -5.35
N LEU A 77 20.39 -26.64 -5.78
CA LEU A 77 20.67 -26.84 -7.19
C LEU A 77 19.51 -27.55 -7.88
N ARG A 78 19.04 -28.67 -7.32
CA ARG A 78 17.92 -29.41 -7.91
C ARG A 78 16.62 -28.60 -7.96
N SER A 79 16.33 -27.81 -6.93
CA SER A 79 15.17 -26.93 -6.92
C SER A 79 15.27 -25.86 -8.02
N PHE A 80 16.46 -25.34 -8.26
CA PHE A 80 16.70 -24.41 -9.37
C PHE A 80 16.43 -25.07 -10.72
N GLU A 81 17.00 -26.26 -10.98
CA GLU A 81 16.80 -26.99 -12.23
C GLU A 81 15.33 -27.33 -12.49
N MET A 82 14.61 -27.74 -11.45
CA MET A 82 13.17 -28.02 -11.53
C MET A 82 12.34 -26.80 -11.87
N ILE A 83 12.72 -25.63 -11.34
CA ILE A 83 12.03 -24.36 -11.65
C ILE A 83 12.44 -23.83 -13.03
N ALA A 84 13.72 -23.97 -13.38
CA ALA A 84 14.24 -23.50 -14.67
C ALA A 84 13.86 -24.43 -15.85
N GLY A 85 13.49 -25.67 -15.56
CA GLY A 85 13.15 -26.65 -16.59
C GLY A 85 14.37 -27.15 -17.41
N CYS A 86 15.59 -26.90 -16.94
CA CYS A 86 16.83 -27.30 -17.61
C CYS A 86 17.93 -27.59 -16.57
N GLU A 87 18.93 -28.36 -16.98
CA GLU A 87 20.11 -28.59 -16.15
C GLU A 87 20.97 -27.33 -16.02
N ALA A 88 21.56 -27.15 -14.85
CA ALA A 88 22.48 -26.05 -14.55
C ALA A 88 23.88 -26.57 -14.24
N VAL A 89 24.89 -25.97 -14.86
CA VAL A 89 26.29 -26.30 -14.59
C VAL A 89 26.73 -25.62 -13.30
N ARG A 90 27.14 -26.42 -12.32
CA ARG A 90 27.78 -25.96 -11.10
C ARG A 90 29.27 -26.31 -11.15
N PRO A 91 30.17 -25.33 -11.41
CA PRO A 91 31.61 -25.56 -11.40
C PRO A 91 32.11 -26.03 -10.04
N ASP A 92 33.17 -26.79 -10.00
CA ASP A 92 33.80 -27.26 -8.75
C ASP A 92 34.22 -26.10 -7.83
N ILE A 93 34.58 -24.96 -8.44
CA ILE A 93 34.96 -23.72 -7.75
C ILE A 93 33.76 -22.75 -7.56
N ALA A 94 32.52 -23.25 -7.64
CA ALA A 94 31.31 -22.39 -7.56
C ALA A 94 31.34 -21.41 -6.37
N GLY A 95 31.85 -21.85 -5.21
CA GLY A 95 31.91 -21.00 -4.01
C GLY A 95 32.93 -19.85 -4.09
N ILE A 96 33.94 -19.97 -4.94
CA ILE A 96 35.01 -18.95 -5.11
C ILE A 96 35.00 -18.30 -6.49
N MET A 97 33.99 -18.56 -7.32
CA MET A 97 33.88 -17.99 -8.69
C MET A 97 33.97 -16.46 -8.69
N GLY A 98 33.42 -15.81 -7.66
CA GLY A 98 33.54 -14.35 -7.53
C GLY A 98 34.98 -13.88 -7.35
N ALA A 99 35.79 -14.61 -6.54
CA ALA A 99 37.20 -14.33 -6.36
C ALA A 99 38.00 -14.64 -7.63
N PHE A 100 37.68 -15.75 -8.30
CA PHE A 100 38.29 -16.09 -9.59
C PHE A 100 38.00 -15.04 -10.65
N GLY A 101 36.74 -14.61 -10.80
CA GLY A 101 36.37 -13.55 -11.71
C GLY A 101 37.03 -12.22 -11.39
N ALA A 102 37.17 -11.86 -10.10
CA ALA A 102 37.92 -10.68 -9.68
C ALA A 102 39.40 -10.74 -10.07
N ALA A 103 40.03 -11.93 -9.96
CA ALA A 103 41.42 -12.14 -10.39
C ALA A 103 41.56 -11.99 -11.90
N LEU A 104 40.63 -12.52 -12.70
CA LEU A 104 40.62 -12.36 -14.15
C LEU A 104 40.50 -10.88 -14.55
N ILE A 105 39.56 -10.16 -13.93
CA ILE A 105 39.36 -8.72 -14.17
C ILE A 105 40.61 -7.91 -13.76
N ALA A 106 41.23 -8.28 -12.66
CA ALA A 106 42.49 -7.65 -12.24
C ALA A 106 43.57 -7.87 -13.28
N ARG A 107 43.69 -9.09 -13.80
CA ARG A 107 44.64 -9.42 -14.86
C ARG A 107 44.37 -8.64 -16.15
N GLU A 108 43.14 -8.54 -16.59
CA GLU A 108 42.74 -7.76 -17.78
C GLU A 108 43.02 -6.25 -17.64
N ARG A 109 42.93 -5.75 -16.39
CA ARG A 109 43.16 -4.32 -16.08
C ARG A 109 44.61 -4.01 -15.76
N TYR A 110 45.46 -5.01 -15.66
CA TYR A 110 46.85 -4.85 -15.41
C TYR A 110 47.52 -4.22 -16.67
N VAL A 111 47.91 -2.98 -16.55
CA VAL A 111 48.74 -2.26 -17.53
C VAL A 111 50.02 -1.98 -16.81
N ASP A 112 51.15 -2.39 -17.34
CA ASP A 112 52.53 -2.31 -16.80
C ASP A 112 52.69 -1.37 -15.60
N CYS A 113 52.23 -1.86 -14.42
CA CYS A 113 52.40 -1.12 -13.18
C CYS A 113 53.72 -1.54 -12.54
N GLU A 114 54.62 -0.59 -12.28
CA GLU A 114 55.84 -0.85 -11.54
C GLU A 114 55.48 -1.23 -10.08
N GLY A 115 55.60 -2.51 -9.78
CA GLY A 115 55.50 -3.05 -8.45
C GLY A 115 54.09 -3.44 -7.96
N THR A 116 54.02 -4.03 -6.81
CA THR A 116 52.83 -4.47 -6.10
C THR A 116 52.76 -3.80 -4.72
N THR A 117 51.51 -3.51 -4.27
CA THR A 117 51.26 -3.08 -2.90
C THR A 117 51.01 -4.28 -1.93
N MET A 118 51.11 -5.51 -2.43
CA MET A 118 51.08 -6.71 -1.58
C MET A 118 52.29 -6.75 -0.66
N LEU A 119 52.04 -7.15 0.58
CA LEU A 119 53.12 -7.45 1.53
C LEU A 119 53.93 -8.65 1.02
N SER A 120 55.21 -8.65 1.27
CA SER A 120 56.04 -9.82 1.04
C SER A 120 55.64 -10.97 1.96
N ILE A 121 56.06 -12.20 1.63
CA ILE A 121 55.78 -13.37 2.49
C ILE A 121 56.38 -13.15 3.88
N ASP A 122 57.59 -12.55 3.95
CA ASP A 122 58.26 -12.22 5.20
C ASP A 122 57.47 -11.17 6.01
N ASP A 123 56.95 -10.15 5.37
CA ASP A 123 56.11 -9.14 6.01
C ASP A 123 54.80 -9.72 6.51
N ILE A 124 54.20 -10.69 5.77
CA ILE A 124 52.97 -11.42 6.21
C ILE A 124 53.29 -12.28 7.42
N ASN A 125 54.39 -12.98 7.42
CA ASN A 125 54.80 -13.82 8.53
C ASN A 125 55.20 -13.04 9.78
N ALA A 126 55.69 -11.83 9.60
CA ALA A 126 56.05 -10.90 10.67
C ALA A 126 54.87 -10.01 11.11
N LEU A 127 53.67 -10.18 10.51
CA LEU A 127 52.51 -9.35 10.77
C LEU A 127 51.96 -9.64 12.16
N GLU A 128 52.22 -8.76 13.10
CA GLU A 128 51.56 -8.74 14.39
C GLU A 128 50.34 -7.83 14.40
N TYR A 129 49.24 -8.31 14.94
CA TYR A 129 48.08 -7.50 15.18
C TYR A 129 47.41 -7.85 16.52
N ARG A 130 46.78 -6.83 17.09
CA ARG A 130 45.97 -6.99 18.29
C ARG A 130 44.57 -6.43 18.03
N THR A 131 43.57 -7.04 18.60
CA THR A 131 42.19 -6.60 18.50
C THR A 131 41.71 -5.96 19.80
N THR A 132 41.02 -4.85 19.71
CA THR A 132 40.31 -4.23 20.83
C THR A 132 38.84 -4.08 20.47
N MET A 133 37.96 -4.36 21.43
CA MET A 133 36.54 -4.20 21.26
C MET A 133 36.08 -2.92 21.96
N THR A 134 35.24 -2.14 21.26
CA THR A 134 34.65 -0.93 21.82
C THR A 134 33.21 -0.79 21.34
N LYS A 135 32.48 0.17 21.92
CA LYS A 135 31.14 0.55 21.40
C LYS A 135 31.24 1.89 20.70
N CYS A 136 30.68 1.96 19.50
CA CYS A 136 30.49 3.20 18.80
C CYS A 136 29.52 4.11 19.57
N LYS A 137 29.91 5.34 19.83
CA LYS A 137 29.09 6.35 20.51
C LYS A 137 28.48 7.36 19.53
N GLY A 138 28.59 7.11 18.22
CA GLY A 138 28.17 8.07 17.18
C GLY A 138 26.65 8.13 16.96
N CYS A 139 25.89 7.15 17.44
CA CYS A 139 24.43 7.11 17.40
C CYS A 139 23.87 6.08 18.40
N THR A 140 22.56 6.01 18.54
CA THR A 140 21.88 5.10 19.49
C THR A 140 22.07 3.61 19.22
N ASN A 141 22.52 3.22 18.01
CA ASN A 141 22.80 1.82 17.67
C ASN A 141 23.94 1.21 18.49
N ASN A 142 24.81 2.01 19.10
CA ASN A 142 25.90 1.55 19.97
C ASN A 142 26.63 0.31 19.42
N CYS A 143 26.95 0.32 18.12
CA CYS A 143 27.55 -0.81 17.43
C CYS A 143 28.79 -1.31 18.18
N ARG A 144 28.90 -2.61 18.38
CA ARG A 144 30.15 -3.24 18.83
C ARG A 144 31.16 -3.17 17.71
N LEU A 145 32.25 -2.44 17.94
CA LEU A 145 33.36 -2.28 17.00
C LEU A 145 34.52 -3.18 17.42
N THR A 146 35.09 -3.88 16.46
CA THR A 146 36.36 -4.56 16.61
C THR A 146 37.41 -3.74 15.89
N ILE A 147 38.39 -3.24 16.62
CA ILE A 147 39.49 -2.45 16.07
C ILE A 147 40.72 -3.37 16.04
N SER A 148 41.17 -3.71 14.85
CA SER A 148 42.41 -4.43 14.61
C SER A 148 43.52 -3.40 14.45
N HIS A 149 44.49 -3.45 15.34
CA HIS A 149 45.68 -2.63 15.33
C HIS A 149 46.85 -3.42 14.75
N PHE A 150 47.39 -2.98 13.66
CA PHE A 150 48.56 -3.61 13.00
C PHE A 150 49.86 -2.89 13.32
N SER A 151 50.95 -3.58 13.09
CA SER A 151 52.28 -2.99 13.11
C SER A 151 52.35 -1.77 12.16
N GLY A 152 53.07 -0.71 12.55
CA GLY A 152 53.14 0.56 11.80
C GLY A 152 51.95 1.52 12.03
N GLY A 153 51.16 1.32 13.09
CA GLY A 153 50.09 2.25 13.51
C GLY A 153 48.80 2.16 12.68
N ARG A 154 48.71 1.27 11.72
CA ARG A 154 47.48 1.06 10.92
C ARG A 154 46.40 0.45 11.75
N LYS A 155 45.16 0.93 11.55
CA LYS A 155 43.98 0.43 12.23
C LYS A 155 42.94 0.02 11.21
N PHE A 156 42.25 -1.10 11.46
CA PHE A 156 41.12 -1.56 10.70
C PHE A 156 39.93 -1.77 11.65
N ILE A 157 38.78 -1.17 11.31
CA ILE A 157 37.60 -1.20 12.18
C ILE A 157 36.50 -2.01 11.48
N THR A 158 35.95 -3.00 12.19
CA THR A 158 34.84 -3.82 11.75
C THR A 158 33.69 -3.76 12.76
N GLY A 159 32.51 -4.27 12.40
CA GLY A 159 31.31 -4.24 13.25
C GLY A 159 30.54 -2.93 13.20
N ASN A 160 31.03 -1.93 12.46
CA ASN A 160 30.30 -0.68 12.22
C ASN A 160 29.16 -0.89 11.24
N ARG A 161 28.00 -0.33 11.56
CA ARG A 161 26.84 -0.31 10.66
C ARG A 161 26.80 0.92 9.75
N CYS A 162 27.61 1.94 10.03
CA CYS A 162 27.73 3.17 9.26
C CYS A 162 29.15 3.74 9.32
N GLU A 163 29.46 4.74 8.50
CA GLU A 163 30.78 5.37 8.42
C GLU A 163 31.20 6.07 9.74
N ARG A 164 30.27 6.53 10.55
CA ARG A 164 30.55 7.15 11.86
C ARG A 164 31.37 6.24 12.78
N GLY A 165 31.15 4.91 12.67
CA GLY A 165 31.92 3.93 13.44
C GLY A 165 33.35 3.73 12.96
N LEU A 166 33.76 4.25 11.80
CA LEU A 166 35.11 4.10 11.26
C LEU A 166 36.10 5.13 11.80
N GLY A 167 35.65 6.08 12.63
CA GLY A 167 36.53 7.13 13.18
C GLY A 167 37.14 8.06 12.09
N LYS A 168 36.58 8.01 10.88
CA LYS A 168 36.97 9.00 9.87
C LYS A 168 36.44 10.35 10.30
N GLU A 169 37.32 11.31 10.52
CA GLU A 169 36.94 12.70 10.62
C GLU A 169 36.08 13.05 9.39
N LYS A 170 35.00 13.82 9.59
CA LYS A 170 34.24 14.41 8.49
C LYS A 170 35.21 15.22 7.67
N THR A 171 35.80 14.66 6.60
CA THR A 171 36.38 15.48 5.55
C THR A 171 35.24 16.38 5.11
N ALA A 172 35.44 17.69 5.25
CA ALA A 172 34.47 18.67 4.82
C ALA A 172 34.19 18.41 3.33
N ASN A 173 33.10 17.72 3.06
CA ASN A 173 32.74 17.34 1.70
C ASN A 173 32.30 18.63 1.02
N LYS A 174 33.03 19.03 -0.02
CA LYS A 174 32.77 20.28 -0.75
C LYS A 174 31.58 20.20 -1.69
N LEU A 175 31.02 19.01 -1.90
CA LEU A 175 29.88 18.81 -2.82
C LEU A 175 28.53 19.07 -2.14
N PRO A 176 27.57 19.67 -2.87
CA PRO A 176 26.25 19.97 -2.34
C PRO A 176 25.50 18.72 -1.82
N ASN A 177 24.82 18.88 -0.67
CA ASN A 177 23.90 17.92 -0.09
C ASN A 177 22.57 18.63 0.20
N LEU A 178 21.60 18.49 -0.70
CA LEU A 178 20.32 19.20 -0.58
C LEU A 178 19.39 18.59 0.46
N PHE A 179 19.64 17.37 0.96
CA PHE A 179 18.93 16.82 2.11
C PHE A 179 19.20 17.62 3.38
N ASP A 180 20.46 17.93 3.61
CA ASP A 180 20.91 18.75 4.75
C ASP A 180 20.40 20.20 4.60
N TYR A 181 20.53 20.78 3.40
CA TYR A 181 20.00 22.10 3.09
C TYR A 181 18.50 22.21 3.34
N LYS A 182 17.71 21.24 2.82
CA LYS A 182 16.25 21.21 3.00
C LYS A 182 15.88 21.07 4.47
N MET A 183 16.60 20.22 5.22
CA MET A 183 16.33 20.03 6.63
C MET A 183 16.46 21.35 7.41
N HIS A 184 17.51 22.14 7.14
CA HIS A 184 17.71 23.45 7.73
C HIS A 184 16.68 24.46 7.24
N ARG A 185 16.44 24.57 5.93
CA ARG A 185 15.48 25.53 5.37
C ARG A 185 14.05 25.33 5.87
N TYR A 186 13.64 24.10 6.09
CA TYR A 186 12.25 23.77 6.48
C TYR A 186 12.03 23.77 7.98
N PHE A 187 13.08 23.68 8.82
CA PHE A 187 12.87 23.49 10.26
C PHE A 187 13.61 24.48 11.16
N ASP A 188 14.55 25.25 10.65
CA ASP A 188 15.29 26.22 11.47
C ASP A 188 14.50 27.55 11.60
N TYR A 189 13.37 27.47 12.31
CA TYR A 189 12.55 28.61 12.64
C TYR A 189 12.63 28.90 14.13
N GLU A 190 12.77 30.19 14.47
CA GLU A 190 12.81 30.63 15.86
C GLU A 190 11.38 30.72 16.44
N PRO A 191 11.07 30.04 17.55
CA PRO A 191 9.79 30.15 18.19
C PRO A 191 9.60 31.54 18.83
N LEU A 192 8.37 32.03 18.91
CA LEU A 192 8.09 33.28 19.63
C LEU A 192 8.62 33.23 21.07
N SER A 193 9.12 34.35 21.56
CA SER A 193 9.41 34.49 23.01
C SER A 193 8.13 34.35 23.85
N GLU A 194 8.25 33.93 25.10
CA GLU A 194 7.10 33.74 25.98
C GLU A 194 6.27 35.02 26.13
N GLU A 195 6.92 36.18 26.16
CA GLU A 195 6.27 37.50 26.25
C GLU A 195 5.41 37.83 25.00
N LYS A 196 5.82 37.38 23.84
CA LYS A 196 5.09 37.59 22.59
C LYS A 196 4.02 36.53 22.32
N ALA A 197 4.10 35.40 22.99
CA ALA A 197 3.18 34.26 22.81
C ALA A 197 1.85 34.47 23.55
N LYS A 198 1.08 35.46 23.14
CA LYS A 198 -0.16 35.87 23.82
C LYS A 198 -1.25 34.78 23.86
N ARG A 199 -1.20 33.81 22.98
CA ARG A 199 -2.17 32.71 22.89
C ARG A 199 -1.63 31.37 23.40
N GLY A 200 -0.45 31.37 23.99
CA GLY A 200 0.14 30.18 24.63
C GLY A 200 0.99 29.35 23.66
N VAL A 201 1.02 28.06 23.89
CA VAL A 201 1.93 27.12 23.22
C VAL A 201 1.18 26.17 22.32
N MET A 202 1.70 25.94 21.11
CA MET A 202 1.23 24.95 20.16
C MET A 202 2.35 23.95 19.85
N GLY A 203 2.14 22.68 20.16
CA GLY A 203 3.07 21.61 19.80
C GLY A 203 2.81 21.07 18.41
N ILE A 204 3.88 20.89 17.62
CA ILE A 204 3.81 20.29 16.29
C ILE A 204 4.76 19.10 16.25
N PRO A 205 4.27 17.88 15.95
CA PRO A 205 5.14 16.73 15.78
C PRO A 205 5.86 16.80 14.42
N ARG A 206 7.17 16.58 14.39
CA ARG A 206 7.98 16.52 13.15
C ARG A 206 7.81 15.18 12.49
N VAL A 207 6.72 14.99 11.77
CA VAL A 207 6.35 13.69 11.18
C VAL A 207 5.67 13.84 9.81
N LEU A 208 5.83 12.83 8.97
CA LEU A 208 5.12 12.69 7.70
C LEU A 208 5.05 14.01 6.91
N ASN A 209 3.87 14.57 6.70
CA ASN A 209 3.69 15.80 5.92
C ASN A 209 4.25 17.07 6.56
N MET A 210 4.62 17.04 7.83
CA MET A 210 5.31 18.18 8.43
C MET A 210 6.67 18.45 7.77
N TYR A 211 7.28 17.44 7.14
CA TYR A 211 8.50 17.61 6.34
C TYR A 211 8.29 18.40 5.03
N GLU A 212 7.06 18.69 4.67
CA GLU A 212 6.70 19.60 3.57
C GLU A 212 6.03 20.87 4.06
N ASN A 213 5.09 20.74 5.01
CA ASN A 213 4.15 21.80 5.37
C ASN A 213 4.51 22.55 6.66
N TYR A 214 5.62 22.18 7.36
CA TYR A 214 6.00 22.85 8.60
C TYR A 214 6.25 24.37 8.44
N PRO A 215 6.89 24.87 7.36
CA PRO A 215 7.05 26.31 7.16
C PRO A 215 5.70 27.05 7.19
N PHE A 216 4.65 26.47 6.59
CA PHE A 216 3.30 27.01 6.64
C PHE A 216 2.77 27.04 8.07
N TRP A 217 2.84 25.92 8.81
CA TRP A 217 2.24 25.83 10.13
C TRP A 217 2.97 26.66 11.15
N HIS A 218 4.30 26.73 11.06
CA HIS A 218 5.08 27.63 11.94
C HIS A 218 4.67 29.08 11.74
N THR A 219 4.65 29.57 10.50
CA THR A 219 4.27 30.94 10.17
C THR A 219 2.84 31.22 10.61
N PHE A 220 1.89 30.36 10.27
CA PHE A 220 0.48 30.48 10.64
C PHE A 220 0.28 30.66 12.14
N PHE A 221 0.82 29.78 12.97
CA PHE A 221 0.65 29.86 14.41
C PHE A 221 1.43 31.02 15.03
N THR A 222 2.60 31.33 14.51
CA THR A 222 3.42 32.47 14.96
C THR A 222 2.71 33.81 14.72
N GLU A 223 2.14 34.00 13.52
CA GLU A 223 1.33 35.18 13.20
C GLU A 223 0.10 35.32 14.11
N LEU A 224 -0.50 34.20 14.48
CA LEU A 224 -1.61 34.18 15.45
C LEU A 224 -1.16 34.34 16.92
N GLY A 225 0.13 34.51 17.19
CA GLY A 225 0.66 34.74 18.53
C GLY A 225 0.78 33.47 19.38
N PHE A 226 0.94 32.30 18.77
CA PHE A 226 1.31 31.07 19.48
C PHE A 226 2.82 30.85 19.45
N ARG A 227 3.38 30.37 20.55
CA ARG A 227 4.74 29.81 20.59
C ARG A 227 4.71 28.39 20.06
N VAL A 228 5.32 28.15 18.92
CA VAL A 228 5.38 26.82 18.32
C VAL A 228 6.52 26.01 18.96
N ILE A 229 6.19 24.83 19.47
CA ILE A 229 7.17 23.83 19.93
C ILE A 229 7.20 22.69 18.91
N LEU A 230 8.27 22.60 18.14
CA LEU A 230 8.52 21.50 17.24
C LEU A 230 9.28 20.39 17.96
N THR A 231 8.92 19.13 17.73
CA THR A 231 9.69 18.00 18.25
C THR A 231 11.08 17.92 17.62
N PRO A 232 12.10 17.42 18.34
CA PRO A 232 13.44 17.28 17.79
C PRO A 232 13.46 16.32 16.57
N ALA A 233 14.58 16.27 15.83
CA ALA A 233 14.78 15.30 14.78
C ALA A 233 14.61 13.87 15.32
N SER A 234 14.06 12.97 14.49
CA SER A 234 13.77 11.60 14.89
C SER A 234 15.03 10.86 15.32
N THR A 235 14.87 10.03 16.33
CA THR A 235 15.90 9.13 16.84
C THR A 235 15.25 7.83 17.28
N ARG A 236 16.03 6.76 17.44
CA ARG A 236 15.54 5.49 17.99
C ARG A 236 14.87 5.68 19.37
N LYS A 237 15.36 6.60 20.19
CA LYS A 237 14.75 6.90 21.49
C LYS A 237 13.34 7.49 21.36
N ILE A 238 13.14 8.38 20.37
CA ILE A 238 11.79 8.93 20.10
C ILE A 238 10.86 7.82 19.63
N TYR A 239 11.31 6.95 18.73
CA TYR A 239 10.53 5.79 18.29
C TYR A 239 10.08 4.93 19.48
N GLU A 240 11.01 4.62 20.39
CA GLU A 240 10.75 3.79 21.58
C GLU A 240 9.69 4.39 22.52
N LEU A 241 9.54 5.71 22.58
CA LEU A 241 8.48 6.36 23.38
C LEU A 241 7.06 6.00 22.91
N GLY A 242 6.90 5.68 21.62
CA GLY A 242 5.58 5.46 21.03
C GLY A 242 5.21 4.01 20.76
N ILE A 243 6.12 3.04 20.95
CA ILE A 243 5.95 1.65 20.52
C ILE A 243 4.64 1.02 21.02
N GLU A 244 4.29 1.25 22.27
CA GLU A 244 3.11 0.63 22.91
C GLU A 244 1.77 1.08 22.30
N SER A 245 1.75 2.25 21.68
CA SER A 245 0.54 2.80 21.06
C SER A 245 0.38 2.46 19.58
N ILE A 246 1.36 1.78 18.95
CA ILE A 246 1.31 1.39 17.54
C ILE A 246 0.35 0.20 17.37
N PRO A 247 -0.78 0.36 16.66
CA PRO A 247 -1.78 -0.71 16.57
C PRO A 247 -1.44 -1.78 15.55
N SER A 248 -0.52 -1.52 14.62
CA SER A 248 -0.16 -2.43 13.55
C SER A 248 1.33 -2.48 13.27
N GLU A 249 1.93 -3.68 13.37
CA GLU A 249 3.35 -3.90 13.09
C GLU A 249 3.71 -3.69 11.61
N SER A 250 2.75 -3.85 10.71
CA SER A 250 2.96 -3.74 9.25
C SER A 250 2.84 -2.33 8.69
N GLU A 251 2.64 -1.32 9.53
CA GLU A 251 2.72 0.09 9.15
C GLU A 251 4.14 0.50 8.77
N CYS A 252 4.27 1.50 7.89
CA CYS A 252 5.59 1.98 7.49
C CYS A 252 6.30 2.71 8.64
N TYR A 253 7.63 2.58 8.68
CA TYR A 253 8.44 3.16 9.75
C TYR A 253 8.23 4.67 9.98
N PRO A 254 8.16 5.51 8.93
CA PRO A 254 7.86 6.93 9.11
C PRO A 254 6.55 7.23 9.84
N ALA A 255 5.52 6.40 9.64
CA ALA A 255 4.26 6.54 10.35
C ALA A 255 4.37 6.14 11.83
N LYS A 256 5.07 5.03 12.11
CA LYS A 256 5.31 4.59 13.50
C LYS A 256 6.06 5.62 14.34
N LEU A 257 6.96 6.38 13.73
CA LEU A 257 7.66 7.49 14.41
C LEU A 257 6.70 8.56 14.96
N ALA A 258 5.54 8.75 14.33
CA ALA A 258 4.56 9.75 14.78
C ALA A 258 4.09 9.52 16.21
N HIS A 259 3.92 8.27 16.61
CA HIS A 259 3.56 7.92 18.00
C HIS A 259 4.59 8.44 18.99
N GLY A 260 5.87 8.24 18.71
CA GLY A 260 6.96 8.71 19.58
C GLY A 260 7.07 10.23 19.65
N HIS A 261 6.86 10.92 18.53
CA HIS A 261 6.87 12.39 18.50
C HIS A 261 5.71 12.99 19.30
N VAL A 262 4.51 12.45 19.15
CA VAL A 262 3.35 12.92 19.92
C VAL A 262 3.56 12.61 21.41
N GLN A 263 4.06 11.42 21.75
CA GLN A 263 4.38 11.09 23.14
C GLN A 263 5.45 12.01 23.73
N TRP A 264 6.42 12.44 22.92
CA TRP A 264 7.43 13.42 23.36
C TRP A 264 6.78 14.75 23.74
N LEU A 265 5.84 15.28 22.93
CA LEU A 265 5.08 16.51 23.24
C LEU A 265 4.24 16.36 24.51
N ILE A 266 3.59 15.23 24.71
CA ILE A 266 2.84 14.92 25.93
C ILE A 266 3.76 14.95 27.14
N ASN A 267 4.94 14.33 27.05
CA ASN A 267 5.94 14.32 28.12
C ASN A 267 6.49 15.73 28.45
N GLN A 268 6.51 16.64 27.46
CA GLN A 268 6.84 18.07 27.66
C GLN A 268 5.65 18.87 28.24
N LYS A 269 4.51 18.23 28.50
CA LYS A 269 3.28 18.87 29.00
C LYS A 269 2.77 20.02 28.13
N VAL A 270 2.92 19.88 26.81
CA VAL A 270 2.40 20.86 25.85
C VAL A 270 0.86 20.79 25.88
N PRO A 271 0.15 21.92 26.08
CA PRO A 271 -1.31 21.89 26.27
C PRO A 271 -2.08 21.56 25.00
N HIS A 272 -1.59 22.01 23.84
CA HIS A 272 -2.23 21.84 22.54
C HIS A 272 -1.26 21.20 21.57
N ILE A 273 -1.65 20.11 20.93
CA ILE A 273 -0.87 19.43 19.87
C ILE A 273 -1.64 19.50 18.56
N PHE A 274 -1.04 20.12 17.56
CA PHE A 274 -1.63 20.25 16.23
C PHE A 274 -1.02 19.26 15.25
N TYR A 275 -1.84 18.36 14.74
CA TYR A 275 -1.45 17.38 13.73
C TYR A 275 -2.59 17.16 12.74
N PRO A 276 -2.71 17.96 11.65
CA PRO A 276 -3.84 17.91 10.74
C PRO A 276 -3.76 16.70 9.80
N SER A 277 -4.93 16.27 9.35
CA SER A 277 -5.16 15.30 8.29
C SER A 277 -5.26 16.02 6.94
N ILE A 278 -4.36 15.75 6.01
CA ILE A 278 -4.27 16.44 4.71
C ILE A 278 -4.56 15.47 3.56
N PRO A 279 -5.81 15.33 3.08
CA PRO A 279 -6.12 14.47 1.94
C PRO A 279 -5.64 15.00 0.59
N TYR A 280 -5.62 16.33 0.42
CA TYR A 280 -5.23 16.98 -0.85
C TYR A 280 -4.14 18.01 -0.61
N GLU A 281 -3.02 17.82 -1.30
CA GLU A 281 -1.95 18.80 -1.39
C GLU A 281 -2.22 19.88 -2.45
N ARG A 282 -1.37 20.91 -2.51
CA ARG A 282 -1.37 21.87 -3.63
C ARG A 282 -1.08 21.14 -4.93
N GLN A 283 -1.87 21.38 -5.96
CA GLN A 283 -1.65 20.81 -7.27
C GLN A 283 -0.44 21.48 -7.95
N GLU A 284 0.62 20.72 -8.20
CA GLU A 284 1.83 21.19 -8.89
C GLU A 284 1.82 20.81 -10.37
N PHE A 285 1.14 19.74 -10.73
CA PHE A 285 1.07 19.21 -12.10
C PHE A 285 -0.39 19.23 -12.57
N GLU A 286 -0.70 20.14 -13.50
CA GLU A 286 -2.07 20.32 -14.02
C GLU A 286 -2.58 19.07 -14.74
N ASP A 287 -1.69 18.35 -15.43
CA ASP A 287 -1.99 17.13 -16.18
C ASP A 287 -2.14 15.88 -15.31
N ALA A 288 -1.85 15.95 -14.00
CA ALA A 288 -2.06 14.84 -13.09
C ALA A 288 -3.54 14.56 -12.87
N ASN A 289 -3.90 13.29 -12.72
CA ASN A 289 -5.29 12.90 -12.48
C ASN A 289 -5.83 13.41 -11.13
N ASN A 290 -4.94 13.57 -10.14
CA ASN A 290 -5.26 14.10 -8.81
C ASN A 290 -3.97 14.51 -8.07
N HIS A 291 -4.13 15.06 -6.87
CA HIS A 291 -3.03 15.52 -5.99
C HIS A 291 -3.23 15.03 -4.55
N TYR A 292 -3.62 13.75 -4.41
CA TYR A 292 -3.78 13.10 -3.11
C TYR A 292 -2.48 12.98 -2.34
N ASN A 293 -2.61 12.96 -1.02
CA ASN A 293 -1.60 12.37 -0.16
C ASN A 293 -1.68 10.84 -0.12
N CYS A 294 -0.64 10.22 0.43
CA CYS A 294 -0.69 8.82 0.84
C CYS A 294 -1.83 8.61 1.86
N PRO A 295 -2.59 7.52 1.79
CA PRO A 295 -3.67 7.23 2.74
C PRO A 295 -3.22 7.26 4.21
N ILE A 296 -2.00 6.79 4.50
CA ILE A 296 -1.42 6.88 5.85
C ILE A 296 -1.21 8.33 6.26
N VAL A 297 -0.54 9.13 5.42
CA VAL A 297 -0.32 10.57 5.71
C VAL A 297 -1.64 11.29 5.94
N THR A 298 -2.64 11.00 5.11
CA THR A 298 -3.97 11.60 5.21
C THR A 298 -4.64 11.35 6.56
N SER A 299 -4.58 10.12 7.06
CA SER A 299 -5.47 9.67 8.14
C SER A 299 -4.74 9.29 9.43
N TYR A 300 -3.41 9.40 9.49
CA TYR A 300 -2.63 8.94 10.63
C TYR A 300 -2.92 9.67 11.96
N PRO A 301 -3.29 10.96 11.95
CA PRO A 301 -3.76 11.62 13.18
C PRO A 301 -4.93 10.91 13.88
N GLU A 302 -5.82 10.29 13.13
CA GLU A 302 -6.92 9.46 13.70
C GLU A 302 -6.39 8.19 14.37
N ASN A 303 -5.32 7.61 13.83
CA ASN A 303 -4.66 6.47 14.44
C ASN A 303 -4.05 6.85 15.80
N ILE A 304 -3.33 7.97 15.85
CA ILE A 304 -2.78 8.55 17.10
C ILE A 304 -3.90 8.80 18.12
N LYS A 305 -4.97 9.50 17.71
CA LYS A 305 -6.12 9.82 18.55
C LYS A 305 -6.72 8.59 19.25
N ASN A 306 -6.91 7.50 18.49
CA ASN A 306 -7.61 6.32 18.98
C ASN A 306 -6.72 5.36 19.79
N ASN A 307 -5.39 5.54 19.79
CA ASN A 307 -4.46 4.58 20.40
C ASN A 307 -3.58 5.14 21.52
N MET A 308 -3.50 6.47 21.69
CA MET A 308 -2.72 7.10 22.77
C MET A 308 -3.62 7.45 23.96
N ASP A 309 -3.37 6.82 25.10
CA ASP A 309 -4.23 6.93 26.29
C ASP A 309 -4.37 8.37 26.81
N ALA A 310 -3.30 9.17 26.82
CA ALA A 310 -3.35 10.56 27.23
C ALA A 310 -4.30 11.42 26.38
N ILE A 311 -4.40 11.12 25.08
CA ILE A 311 -5.33 11.79 24.15
C ILE A 311 -6.76 11.29 24.38
N VAL A 312 -6.93 9.98 24.48
CA VAL A 312 -8.24 9.35 24.73
C VAL A 312 -8.86 9.83 26.06
N ASN A 313 -8.01 10.01 27.09
CA ASN A 313 -8.43 10.47 28.42
C ASN A 313 -8.63 11.99 28.51
N GLY A 314 -8.29 12.75 27.44
CA GLY A 314 -8.41 14.21 27.42
C GLY A 314 -7.35 14.95 28.26
N GLU A 315 -6.20 14.32 28.51
CA GLU A 315 -5.08 14.93 29.27
C GLU A 315 -4.36 16.01 28.43
N VAL A 316 -4.49 15.96 27.10
CA VAL A 316 -3.93 16.91 26.14
C VAL A 316 -4.96 17.23 25.06
N ASP A 317 -5.01 18.48 24.63
CA ASP A 317 -5.86 18.91 23.53
C ASP A 317 -5.20 18.57 22.19
N PHE A 318 -5.67 17.49 21.54
CA PHE A 318 -5.15 16.99 20.27
C PHE A 318 -6.01 17.50 19.10
N ILE A 319 -5.47 18.45 18.34
CA ILE A 319 -6.14 19.16 17.24
C ILE A 319 -5.74 18.52 15.92
N HIS A 320 -6.67 17.79 15.28
CA HIS A 320 -6.37 16.98 14.08
C HIS A 320 -7.42 17.15 12.96
N PRO A 321 -7.71 18.41 12.54
CA PRO A 321 -8.73 18.65 11.53
C PRO A 321 -8.36 18.06 10.16
N PHE A 322 -9.38 17.72 9.36
CA PHE A 322 -9.22 17.42 7.93
C PHE A 322 -9.17 18.73 7.14
N LEU A 323 -8.02 19.01 6.56
CA LEU A 323 -7.74 20.25 5.83
C LEU A 323 -7.29 19.93 4.39
N SER A 324 -7.47 20.91 3.49
CA SER A 324 -7.09 20.77 2.08
C SER A 324 -6.23 21.94 1.64
N PHE A 325 -5.06 21.64 1.08
CA PHE A 325 -4.19 22.63 0.44
C PHE A 325 -4.58 22.92 -1.02
N LYS A 326 -5.79 22.55 -1.43
CA LYS A 326 -6.30 22.80 -2.79
C LYS A 326 -6.31 24.27 -3.15
N SER A 327 -6.70 25.15 -2.24
CA SER A 327 -6.66 26.59 -2.38
C SER A 327 -6.54 27.27 -1.03
N GLU A 328 -5.95 28.46 -1.04
CA GLU A 328 -5.83 29.32 0.14
C GLU A 328 -7.20 29.64 0.76
N GLU A 329 -8.22 29.91 -0.08
CA GLU A 329 -9.58 30.21 0.38
C GLU A 329 -10.21 29.03 1.11
N THR A 330 -10.11 27.82 0.56
CA THR A 330 -10.63 26.61 1.22
C THR A 330 -9.96 26.38 2.55
N LEU A 331 -8.64 26.53 2.61
CA LEU A 331 -7.85 26.33 3.83
C LEU A 331 -8.18 27.38 4.88
N SER A 332 -8.31 28.67 4.48
CA SER A 332 -8.70 29.76 5.38
C SER A 332 -10.07 29.53 5.99
N SER A 333 -11.05 29.12 5.19
CA SER A 333 -12.41 28.84 5.68
C SER A 333 -12.43 27.70 6.69
N SER A 334 -11.71 26.60 6.40
CA SER A 334 -11.61 25.45 7.31
C SER A 334 -10.87 25.80 8.60
N LEU A 335 -9.80 26.58 8.53
CA LEU A 335 -9.04 27.02 9.71
C LEU A 335 -9.81 28.04 10.55
N THR A 336 -10.65 28.89 9.93
CA THR A 336 -11.57 29.77 10.67
C THR A 336 -12.55 28.95 11.50
N GLU A 337 -13.11 27.88 10.92
CA GLU A 337 -14.01 26.99 11.67
C GLU A 337 -13.29 26.24 12.79
N GLU A 338 -12.13 25.67 12.53
CA GLU A 338 -11.43 24.75 13.47
C GLU A 338 -10.59 25.50 14.52
N ILE A 339 -9.78 26.47 14.10
CA ILE A 339 -8.86 27.21 14.95
C ILE A 339 -9.50 28.51 15.42
N GLY A 340 -10.14 29.25 14.52
CA GLY A 340 -10.80 30.50 14.84
C GLY A 340 -11.87 30.32 15.91
N THR A 341 -12.76 29.36 15.78
CA THR A 341 -13.80 29.05 16.76
C THR A 341 -13.21 28.57 18.09
N ARG A 342 -12.23 27.67 18.06
CA ARG A 342 -11.60 27.08 19.26
C ARG A 342 -10.89 28.11 20.14
N PHE A 343 -10.17 29.02 19.52
CA PHE A 343 -9.36 30.03 20.22
C PHE A 343 -9.96 31.44 20.16
N SER A 344 -11.21 31.58 19.69
CA SER A 344 -11.91 32.86 19.56
C SER A 344 -11.14 33.89 18.72
N ILE A 345 -10.55 33.44 17.59
CA ILE A 345 -9.75 34.28 16.68
C ILE A 345 -10.65 34.75 15.52
N PRO A 346 -10.71 36.07 15.25
CA PRO A 346 -11.49 36.60 14.14
C PRO A 346 -11.06 36.08 12.77
N GLU A 347 -12.01 35.83 11.87
CA GLU A 347 -11.76 35.35 10.50
C GLU A 347 -10.71 36.19 9.74
N PRO A 348 -10.74 37.55 9.78
CA PRO A 348 -9.73 38.33 9.06
C PRO A 348 -8.29 38.07 9.51
N GLU A 349 -8.08 37.77 10.82
CA GLU A 349 -6.77 37.44 11.36
C GLU A 349 -6.32 36.05 10.90
N ILE A 350 -7.22 35.07 10.90
CA ILE A 350 -6.96 33.74 10.32
C ILE A 350 -6.57 33.84 8.84
N ARG A 351 -7.34 34.62 8.05
CA ARG A 351 -7.06 34.78 6.60
C ARG A 351 -5.71 35.45 6.36
N ALA A 352 -5.35 36.46 7.14
CA ALA A 352 -4.04 37.10 7.03
C ALA A 352 -2.90 36.13 7.38
N ALA A 353 -3.04 35.37 8.46
CA ALA A 353 -2.05 34.37 8.87
C ALA A 353 -1.92 33.25 7.83
N VAL A 354 -3.03 32.79 7.23
CA VAL A 354 -2.99 31.80 6.14
C VAL A 354 -2.29 32.36 4.92
N HIS A 355 -2.55 33.60 4.53
CA HIS A 355 -1.89 34.24 3.40
C HIS A 355 -0.37 34.32 3.59
N ASN A 356 0.09 34.82 4.74
CA ASN A 356 1.51 34.90 5.05
C ASN A 356 2.18 33.51 5.09
N ALA A 357 1.52 32.53 5.68
CA ALA A 357 1.99 31.15 5.71
C ALA A 357 2.05 30.52 4.31
N TRP A 358 1.12 30.87 3.42
CA TRP A 358 1.10 30.42 2.04
C TRP A 358 2.27 30.96 1.24
N LEU A 359 2.60 32.24 1.47
CA LEU A 359 3.77 32.90 0.85
C LEU A 359 5.06 32.27 1.36
N GLU A 360 5.20 32.00 2.66
CA GLU A 360 6.39 31.36 3.21
C GLU A 360 6.60 29.96 2.66
N LEU A 361 5.54 29.15 2.57
CA LEU A 361 5.62 27.83 1.95
C LEU A 361 6.03 27.92 0.47
N ALA A 362 5.56 28.93 -0.26
CA ALA A 362 5.94 29.17 -1.65
C ALA A 362 7.42 29.55 -1.74
N ALA A 363 7.90 30.46 -0.86
CA ALA A 363 9.29 30.85 -0.79
C ALA A 363 10.25 29.68 -0.48
N CYS A 364 9.88 28.79 0.45
CA CYS A 364 10.65 27.56 0.71
C CYS A 364 10.81 26.67 -0.52
N ARG A 365 9.74 26.51 -1.29
CA ARG A 365 9.76 25.71 -2.52
C ARG A 365 10.62 26.36 -3.59
N GLU A 366 10.50 27.67 -3.76
CA GLU A 366 11.32 28.43 -4.70
C GLU A 366 12.81 28.35 -4.34
N ASP A 367 13.14 28.46 -3.05
CA ASP A 367 14.52 28.27 -2.56
C ASP A 367 15.07 26.88 -2.90
N MET A 368 14.27 25.82 -2.73
CA MET A 368 14.69 24.47 -3.08
C MET A 368 14.91 24.30 -4.58
N MET A 369 14.02 24.85 -5.42
CA MET A 369 14.15 24.84 -6.87
C MET A 369 15.43 25.58 -7.30
N LYS A 370 15.63 26.79 -6.82
CA LYS A 370 16.83 27.58 -7.10
C LYS A 370 18.12 26.87 -6.65
N LYS A 371 18.10 26.26 -5.45
CA LYS A 371 19.24 25.50 -4.96
C LYS A 371 19.55 24.27 -5.79
N GLY A 372 18.51 23.64 -6.35
CA GLY A 372 18.65 22.57 -7.34
C GLY A 372 19.32 23.05 -8.61
N GLU A 373 18.88 24.18 -9.18
CA GLU A 373 19.48 24.79 -10.38
C GLU A 373 20.93 25.20 -10.16
N GLU A 374 21.24 25.84 -9.03
CA GLU A 374 22.61 26.17 -8.63
C GLU A 374 23.50 24.92 -8.55
N THR A 375 22.99 23.86 -7.98
CA THR A 375 23.70 22.58 -7.86
C THR A 375 23.96 21.96 -9.23
N ILE A 376 22.98 21.98 -10.13
CA ILE A 376 23.12 21.49 -11.50
C ILE A 376 24.16 22.30 -12.28
N ALA A 377 24.12 23.65 -12.18
CA ALA A 377 25.12 24.51 -12.80
C ALA A 377 26.53 24.17 -12.30
N PHE A 378 26.71 24.04 -10.99
CA PHE A 378 27.96 23.61 -10.38
C PHE A 378 28.44 22.24 -10.89
N LEU A 379 27.53 21.25 -11.04
CA LEU A 379 27.92 19.94 -11.59
C LEU A 379 28.34 20.01 -13.05
N ASN A 380 27.71 20.88 -13.86
CA ASN A 380 28.09 21.10 -15.27
C ASN A 380 29.43 21.79 -15.39
N GLU A 381 29.74 22.80 -14.55
CA GLU A 381 31.00 23.51 -14.55
C GLU A 381 32.19 22.66 -14.09
N THR A 382 31.95 21.83 -13.07
CA THR A 382 33.01 21.03 -12.44
C THR A 382 33.20 19.66 -13.03
N GLY A 383 32.26 19.19 -13.89
CA GLY A 383 32.25 17.84 -14.42
C GLY A 383 31.93 16.75 -13.37
N ASN A 384 31.48 17.16 -12.18
CA ASN A 384 31.12 16.24 -11.13
C ASN A 384 29.75 15.55 -11.41
N ARG A 385 29.51 14.42 -10.75
CA ARG A 385 28.21 13.72 -10.79
C ARG A 385 27.32 14.11 -9.62
N GLY A 386 26.00 14.06 -9.89
CA GLY A 386 24.97 14.13 -8.88
C GLY A 386 24.05 12.90 -8.88
N ILE A 387 23.48 12.65 -7.73
CA ILE A 387 22.41 11.67 -7.56
C ILE A 387 21.16 12.39 -7.03
N VAL A 388 20.07 12.28 -7.76
CA VAL A 388 18.75 12.62 -7.23
C VAL A 388 18.31 11.46 -6.34
N LEU A 389 18.40 11.65 -5.03
CA LEU A 389 17.94 10.71 -4.03
C LEU A 389 16.44 10.95 -3.83
N ALA A 390 15.64 10.32 -4.67
CA ALA A 390 14.22 10.58 -4.78
C ALA A 390 13.43 9.82 -3.71
N GLY A 391 12.43 10.49 -3.15
CA GLY A 391 11.63 9.90 -2.09
C GLY A 391 10.35 10.67 -1.81
N ARG A 392 9.99 10.73 -0.55
CA ARG A 392 8.90 11.57 -0.04
C ARG A 392 9.46 12.62 0.90
N PRO A 393 8.71 13.68 1.22
CA PRO A 393 9.22 14.75 2.06
C PRO A 393 9.89 14.25 3.36
N TYR A 394 9.29 13.27 4.04
CA TYR A 394 9.81 12.73 5.30
C TYR A 394 11.06 11.84 5.14
N HIS A 395 11.51 11.54 3.93
CA HIS A 395 12.77 10.83 3.71
C HIS A 395 14.02 11.69 3.98
N ILE A 396 13.85 13.01 4.19
CA ILE A 396 14.95 13.84 4.66
C ILE A 396 15.28 13.62 6.15
N ASP A 397 14.38 12.99 6.91
CA ASP A 397 14.63 12.66 8.31
C ASP A 397 15.83 11.71 8.47
N PRO A 398 16.83 12.05 9.34
CA PRO A 398 18.04 11.24 9.50
C PRO A 398 17.80 9.83 10.04
N GLU A 399 16.76 9.62 10.84
CA GLU A 399 16.40 8.29 11.36
C GLU A 399 15.73 7.45 10.26
N VAL A 400 14.95 8.08 9.38
CA VAL A 400 14.29 7.40 8.26
C VAL A 400 15.27 7.04 7.15
N ASN A 401 16.15 7.98 6.75
CA ASN A 401 17.13 7.75 5.68
C ASN A 401 18.42 7.05 6.14
N HIS A 402 18.61 6.89 7.46
CA HIS A 402 19.75 6.21 8.08
C HIS A 402 21.14 6.78 7.71
N GLY A 403 21.22 8.00 7.19
CA GLY A 403 22.48 8.63 6.74
C GLY A 403 22.89 8.23 5.33
N LEU A 404 21.93 7.87 4.48
CA LEU A 404 22.16 7.59 3.04
C LEU A 404 22.66 8.80 2.26
N PRO A 405 22.17 10.03 2.48
CA PRO A 405 22.71 11.22 1.81
C PRO A 405 24.21 11.40 2.08
N GLU A 406 24.63 11.27 3.34
CA GLU A 406 26.03 11.39 3.74
C GLU A 406 26.88 10.24 3.17
N LEU A 407 26.31 9.03 3.11
CA LEU A 407 26.99 7.89 2.47
C LEU A 407 27.26 8.16 0.99
N ILE A 408 26.26 8.62 0.24
CA ILE A 408 26.41 8.94 -1.19
C ILE A 408 27.42 10.09 -1.37
N ASN A 409 27.28 11.13 -0.58
CA ASN A 409 28.14 12.31 -0.62
C ASN A 409 29.60 11.94 -0.28
N SER A 410 29.85 10.94 0.58
CA SER A 410 31.18 10.41 0.91
C SER A 410 31.93 9.79 -0.29
N TYR A 411 31.23 9.48 -1.37
CA TYR A 411 31.81 9.02 -2.64
C TYR A 411 32.12 10.16 -3.62
N ASN A 412 32.13 11.38 -3.15
CA ASN A 412 32.34 12.60 -3.94
C ASN A 412 31.24 12.78 -5.01
N ILE A 413 29.99 12.66 -4.60
CA ILE A 413 28.78 12.80 -5.43
C ILE A 413 27.85 13.79 -4.75
N ALA A 414 27.33 14.77 -5.48
CA ALA A 414 26.33 15.67 -4.97
C ALA A 414 25.00 14.94 -4.78
N VAL A 415 24.24 15.30 -3.75
CA VAL A 415 22.93 14.72 -3.45
C VAL A 415 21.86 15.78 -3.63
N LEU A 416 20.94 15.53 -4.54
CA LEU A 416 19.78 16.37 -4.82
C LEU A 416 18.52 15.69 -4.31
N THR A 417 17.47 16.48 -4.03
CA THR A 417 16.12 15.98 -3.71
C THR A 417 15.25 15.96 -4.98
N GLU A 418 14.14 15.21 -4.99
CA GLU A 418 13.23 15.16 -6.12
C GLU A 418 12.58 16.52 -6.42
N ASP A 419 12.24 17.30 -5.39
CA ASP A 419 11.59 18.60 -5.51
C ASP A 419 12.56 19.71 -5.98
N SER A 420 13.86 19.52 -5.81
CA SER A 420 14.87 20.45 -6.33
C SER A 420 15.05 20.39 -7.86
N VAL A 421 14.51 19.36 -8.53
CA VAL A 421 14.67 19.15 -9.98
C VAL A 421 13.36 18.89 -10.73
N SER A 422 12.26 18.60 -10.02
CA SER A 422 11.00 18.20 -10.65
C SER A 422 10.35 19.30 -11.51
N HIS A 423 10.63 20.56 -11.25
CA HIS A 423 10.14 21.70 -12.02
C HIS A 423 10.85 21.88 -13.38
N LEU A 424 12.03 21.26 -13.56
CA LEU A 424 12.86 21.42 -14.77
C LEU A 424 12.34 20.59 -15.96
N HIS A 425 11.45 19.65 -15.73
CA HIS A 425 10.87 18.83 -16.78
C HIS A 425 9.44 18.39 -16.45
N GLN A 426 8.55 18.47 -17.42
CA GLN A 426 7.21 17.96 -17.28
C GLN A 426 7.16 16.42 -17.39
N VAL A 427 6.14 15.81 -16.80
CA VAL A 427 5.90 14.38 -16.94
C VAL A 427 5.44 14.07 -18.37
N GLU A 428 6.25 13.30 -19.11
CA GLU A 428 5.86 12.83 -20.44
C GLU A 428 4.67 11.89 -20.36
N ARG A 429 3.56 12.25 -20.99
CA ARG A 429 2.34 11.45 -21.01
C ARG A 429 2.12 10.81 -22.40
N PRO A 430 1.44 9.66 -22.47
CA PRO A 430 0.80 8.90 -21.37
C PRO A 430 1.81 8.13 -20.49
N ILE A 431 1.42 7.89 -19.22
CA ILE A 431 2.11 6.99 -18.29
C ILE A 431 1.27 5.74 -18.01
N ASN A 432 1.91 4.67 -17.51
CA ASN A 432 1.24 3.38 -17.27
C ASN A 432 0.36 3.35 -16.03
N VAL A 433 0.46 4.36 -15.18
CA VAL A 433 -0.22 4.45 -13.89
C VAL A 433 -1.24 5.59 -13.88
N MET A 434 -2.16 5.57 -12.93
CA MET A 434 -2.96 6.73 -12.57
C MET A 434 -2.10 7.68 -11.76
N ASP A 435 -1.82 8.85 -12.30
CA ASP A 435 -1.02 9.90 -11.66
C ASP A 435 -1.90 10.70 -10.71
N GLN A 436 -2.04 10.20 -9.49
CA GLN A 436 -3.01 10.72 -8.54
C GLN A 436 -2.43 11.16 -7.20
N TRP A 437 -1.16 10.88 -6.93
CA TRP A 437 -0.50 11.27 -5.68
C TRP A 437 0.53 12.34 -5.94
N MET A 438 0.40 13.46 -5.27
CA MET A 438 1.21 14.67 -5.49
C MET A 438 2.72 14.37 -5.47
N TYR A 439 3.22 13.72 -4.43
CA TYR A 439 4.65 13.45 -4.29
C TYR A 439 5.18 12.39 -5.26
N HIS A 440 4.30 11.54 -5.81
CA HIS A 440 4.69 10.59 -6.84
C HIS A 440 4.81 11.26 -8.20
N SER A 441 3.97 12.26 -8.49
CA SER A 441 4.10 13.09 -9.68
C SER A 441 5.46 13.80 -9.72
N ARG A 442 5.95 14.28 -8.57
CA ARG A 442 7.33 14.82 -8.44
C ARG A 442 8.39 13.79 -8.82
N LEU A 443 8.24 12.53 -8.37
CA LEU A 443 9.18 11.46 -8.72
C LEU A 443 9.21 11.19 -10.23
N TYR A 444 8.05 11.22 -10.89
CA TYR A 444 7.96 11.04 -12.34
C TYR A 444 8.62 12.21 -13.09
N ALA A 445 8.40 13.44 -12.65
CA ALA A 445 9.01 14.63 -13.23
C ALA A 445 10.52 14.62 -13.03
N ALA A 446 11.01 14.34 -11.83
CA ALA A 446 12.43 14.20 -11.54
C ALA A 446 13.08 13.08 -12.38
N ALA A 447 12.43 11.92 -12.54
CA ALA A 447 12.92 10.84 -13.39
C ALA A 447 12.98 11.23 -14.86
N ASN A 448 11.99 12.00 -15.37
CA ASN A 448 12.02 12.54 -16.74
C ASN A 448 13.17 13.52 -16.94
N TYR A 449 13.47 14.37 -15.95
CA TYR A 449 14.62 15.26 -16.01
C TYR A 449 15.95 14.48 -16.01
N VAL A 450 16.12 13.53 -15.06
CA VAL A 450 17.32 12.68 -14.98
C VAL A 450 17.51 11.85 -16.26
N LYS A 451 16.43 11.40 -16.88
CA LYS A 451 16.47 10.66 -18.16
C LYS A 451 17.23 11.42 -19.24
N THR A 452 17.07 12.74 -19.30
CA THR A 452 17.68 13.62 -20.32
C THR A 452 19.03 14.22 -19.90
N THR A 453 19.41 14.11 -18.63
CA THR A 453 20.62 14.74 -18.07
C THR A 453 21.73 13.70 -17.89
N GLU A 454 22.92 13.98 -18.42
CA GLU A 454 23.99 12.99 -18.53
C GLU A 454 24.68 12.72 -17.20
N ASN A 455 25.03 13.76 -16.46
CA ASN A 455 25.75 13.72 -15.19
C ASN A 455 24.87 13.50 -13.93
N LEU A 456 23.58 13.28 -14.10
CA LEU A 456 22.66 12.94 -13.02
C LEU A 456 22.17 11.50 -13.12
N ASP A 457 22.09 10.82 -12.00
CA ASP A 457 21.46 9.52 -11.85
C ASP A 457 20.40 9.57 -10.73
N LEU A 458 19.49 8.59 -10.68
CA LEU A 458 18.40 8.55 -9.70
C LEU A 458 18.48 7.29 -8.85
N ILE A 459 18.43 7.50 -7.54
CA ILE A 459 18.21 6.44 -6.54
C ILE A 459 16.88 6.73 -5.86
N GLN A 460 15.97 5.76 -5.83
CA GLN A 460 14.70 5.92 -5.13
C GLN A 460 14.72 5.24 -3.76
N LEU A 461 14.32 5.99 -2.73
CA LEU A 461 14.07 5.47 -1.39
C LEU A 461 12.68 4.89 -1.30
N ASN A 462 12.59 3.65 -0.84
CA ASN A 462 11.33 2.93 -0.64
C ASN A 462 11.21 2.47 0.80
N SER A 463 10.11 2.82 1.46
CA SER A 463 9.83 2.28 2.79
C SER A 463 9.30 0.86 2.71
N PHE A 464 9.76 -0.03 3.61
CA PHE A 464 9.15 -1.35 3.76
C PHE A 464 7.67 -1.21 4.14
N GLY A 465 6.81 -2.02 3.55
CA GLY A 465 5.36 -1.93 3.76
C GLY A 465 4.65 -0.81 2.98
N CYS A 466 5.38 0.04 2.22
CA CYS A 466 4.77 1.08 1.41
C CYS A 466 4.18 0.51 0.12
N GLY A 467 2.87 0.27 0.11
CA GLY A 467 2.19 -0.25 -1.07
C GLY A 467 2.11 0.73 -2.25
N LEU A 468 2.25 2.03 -2.03
CA LEU A 468 2.29 3.02 -3.11
C LEU A 468 3.60 2.92 -3.90
N ASP A 469 4.70 2.56 -3.25
CA ASP A 469 5.97 2.36 -3.93
C ASP A 469 5.93 1.22 -4.94
N ALA A 470 5.06 0.22 -4.75
CA ALA A 470 4.83 -0.83 -5.74
C ALA A 470 4.33 -0.30 -7.09
N VAL A 471 3.58 0.81 -7.08
CA VAL A 471 3.11 1.50 -8.27
C VAL A 471 4.19 2.41 -8.84
N THR A 472 4.82 3.20 -7.98
CA THR A 472 5.74 4.27 -8.36
C THR A 472 7.05 3.75 -8.92
N THR A 473 7.64 2.73 -8.26
CA THR A 473 8.93 2.17 -8.69
C THR A 473 8.89 1.63 -10.11
N ASP A 474 7.80 0.99 -10.45
CA ASP A 474 7.61 0.43 -11.76
C ASP A 474 7.50 1.53 -12.84
N GLN A 475 6.82 2.64 -12.53
CA GLN A 475 6.71 3.77 -13.46
C GLN A 475 8.04 4.54 -13.60
N VAL A 476 8.76 4.76 -12.51
CA VAL A 476 10.09 5.41 -12.54
C VAL A 476 11.08 4.55 -13.34
N ALA A 477 11.06 3.22 -13.14
CA ALA A 477 11.86 2.29 -13.92
C ALA A 477 11.55 2.39 -15.44
N ASP A 478 10.28 2.45 -15.81
CA ASP A 478 9.86 2.61 -17.21
C ASP A 478 10.39 3.92 -17.82
N ILE A 479 10.36 5.03 -17.08
CA ILE A 479 10.88 6.33 -17.53
C ILE A 479 12.38 6.25 -17.75
N LEU A 480 13.15 5.77 -16.78
CA LEU A 480 14.61 5.73 -16.83
C LEU A 480 15.15 4.73 -17.85
N ASN A 481 14.50 3.57 -18.00
CA ASN A 481 14.88 2.55 -18.98
C ASN A 481 14.76 3.03 -20.43
N ARG A 482 14.00 4.10 -20.71
CA ARG A 482 13.90 4.69 -22.05
C ARG A 482 15.21 5.37 -22.51
N SER A 483 16.10 5.71 -21.61
CA SER A 483 17.43 6.26 -21.93
C SER A 483 18.55 5.39 -21.38
N ASP A 484 18.26 4.13 -21.11
CA ASP A 484 19.21 3.16 -20.56
C ASP A 484 19.89 3.63 -19.25
N LYS A 485 19.24 4.55 -18.49
CA LYS A 485 19.68 4.93 -17.14
C LYS A 485 19.54 3.74 -16.18
N ILE A 486 20.50 3.61 -15.26
CA ILE A 486 20.45 2.54 -14.26
C ILE A 486 19.53 2.99 -13.13
N TYR A 487 18.40 2.34 -13.02
CA TYR A 487 17.47 2.57 -11.92
C TYR A 487 17.88 1.77 -10.68
N THR A 488 18.06 2.47 -9.56
CA THR A 488 18.45 1.87 -8.28
C THR A 488 17.42 2.21 -7.22
N THR A 489 16.95 1.19 -6.50
CA THR A 489 16.04 1.35 -5.35
C THR A 489 16.75 0.94 -4.06
N LEU A 490 16.58 1.72 -3.01
CA LEU A 490 17.06 1.41 -1.67
C LEU A 490 15.86 1.27 -0.74
N LYS A 491 15.69 0.08 -0.15
CA LYS A 491 14.66 -0.14 0.87
C LYS A 491 15.15 0.36 2.22
N ILE A 492 14.33 1.19 2.85
CA ILE A 492 14.52 1.69 4.21
C ILE A 492 13.50 1.04 5.15
N ASP A 493 13.96 0.74 6.36
CA ASP A 493 13.26 -0.08 7.34
C ASP A 493 13.59 0.40 8.76
N GLU A 494 12.95 -0.13 9.78
CA GLU A 494 13.25 0.12 11.18
C GLU A 494 14.67 -0.31 11.58
N VAL A 495 15.27 -1.22 10.82
CA VAL A 495 16.61 -1.73 11.05
C VAL A 495 17.63 -0.94 10.24
N ASN A 496 18.42 -0.14 10.93
CA ASN A 496 19.52 0.58 10.33
C ASN A 496 20.65 -0.37 9.91
N ASN A 497 20.72 -0.71 8.63
CA ASN A 497 21.82 -1.48 8.05
C ASN A 497 22.26 -0.90 6.71
N LEU A 498 23.21 0.02 6.74
CA LEU A 498 23.78 0.63 5.54
C LEU A 498 24.66 -0.32 4.69
N GLY A 499 24.95 -1.52 5.16
CA GLY A 499 25.81 -2.45 4.42
C GLY A 499 25.26 -2.80 3.03
N ALA A 500 23.99 -3.19 2.96
CA ALA A 500 23.34 -3.49 1.68
C ALA A 500 23.21 -2.23 0.78
N ALA A 501 22.88 -1.09 1.35
CA ALA A 501 22.80 0.17 0.63
C ALA A 501 24.18 0.58 0.06
N ARG A 502 25.22 0.43 0.85
CA ARG A 502 26.61 0.69 0.43
C ARG A 502 27.01 -0.16 -0.77
N ILE A 503 26.71 -1.45 -0.73
CA ILE A 503 26.98 -2.36 -1.85
C ILE A 503 26.25 -1.90 -3.11
N ARG A 504 24.95 -1.57 -3.00
CA ARG A 504 24.15 -1.12 -4.15
C ARG A 504 24.64 0.19 -4.73
N VAL A 505 24.96 1.18 -3.89
CA VAL A 505 25.55 2.46 -4.36
C VAL A 505 26.89 2.23 -5.05
N ARG A 506 27.77 1.42 -4.46
CA ARG A 506 29.08 1.10 -5.10
C ARG A 506 28.91 0.35 -6.42
N SER A 507 27.95 -0.57 -6.50
CA SER A 507 27.64 -1.29 -7.74
C SER A 507 27.13 -0.35 -8.83
N LEU A 508 26.25 0.60 -8.48
CA LEU A 508 25.79 1.64 -9.39
C LEU A 508 26.98 2.46 -9.92
N LEU A 509 27.84 2.95 -9.02
CA LEU A 509 28.98 3.76 -9.41
C LEU A 509 29.98 2.98 -10.29
N ALA A 510 30.22 1.71 -10.00
CA ALA A 510 31.05 0.85 -10.84
C ALA A 510 30.44 0.66 -12.24
N ALA A 511 29.13 0.39 -12.32
CA ALA A 511 28.44 0.24 -13.58
C ALA A 511 28.44 1.55 -14.42
N LEU A 512 28.30 2.70 -13.78
CA LEU A 512 28.39 4.00 -14.45
C LEU A 512 29.81 4.23 -15.04
N ARG A 513 30.85 3.94 -14.29
CA ARG A 513 32.25 4.05 -14.77
C ARG A 513 32.50 3.14 -15.98
N VAL A 514 32.03 1.91 -15.96
CA VAL A 514 32.17 0.98 -17.09
C VAL A 514 31.45 1.50 -18.33
N ARG A 515 30.27 2.10 -18.17
CA ARG A 515 29.51 2.70 -19.28
C ARG A 515 30.23 3.89 -19.89
N GLU A 516 30.82 4.75 -19.05
CA GLU A 516 31.62 5.88 -19.49
C GLU A 516 32.84 5.41 -20.31
N GLN A 517 33.56 4.43 -19.78
CA GLN A 517 34.75 3.86 -20.46
C GLN A 517 34.40 3.24 -21.83
N ARG A 518 33.17 2.67 -21.96
CA ARG A 518 32.71 2.08 -23.22
C ARG A 518 32.17 3.11 -24.22
N GLY A 519 32.02 4.36 -23.83
CA GLY A 519 31.50 5.43 -24.70
C GLY A 519 30.08 5.15 -25.22
N THR A 520 29.28 4.44 -24.44
CA THR A 520 27.92 4.01 -24.84
C THR A 520 27.04 5.24 -25.04
N LYS A 521 26.70 5.56 -26.29
CA LYS A 521 25.73 6.63 -26.58
C LYS A 521 24.35 6.19 -26.11
N ARG A 522 23.69 7.07 -25.38
CA ARG A 522 22.33 6.84 -24.91
C ARG A 522 21.34 7.28 -25.97
N GLU A 523 20.42 6.41 -26.30
CA GLU A 523 19.28 6.72 -27.16
C GLU A 523 18.03 6.90 -26.32
N ILE A 524 17.35 8.04 -26.43
CA ILE A 524 16.11 8.30 -25.73
C ILE A 524 14.96 7.74 -26.54
N ARG A 525 14.36 6.66 -26.04
CA ARG A 525 13.22 6.01 -26.67
C ARG A 525 11.92 6.67 -26.24
N PRO A 526 10.96 6.90 -27.15
CA PRO A 526 9.66 7.45 -26.82
C PRO A 526 8.84 6.51 -25.93
N ALA A 527 7.83 7.07 -25.24
CA ALA A 527 6.88 6.27 -24.48
C ALA A 527 6.09 5.34 -25.41
N ASN A 528 6.30 4.06 -25.29
CA ASN A 528 5.50 3.05 -26.00
C ASN A 528 4.35 2.54 -25.13
N ILE A 529 3.36 3.39 -24.90
CA ILE A 529 2.17 3.07 -24.12
C ILE A 529 0.97 3.10 -25.07
N THR A 530 0.54 1.93 -25.47
CA THR A 530 -0.63 1.80 -26.34
C THR A 530 -1.86 1.50 -25.51
N LYS A 531 -2.79 2.45 -25.45
CA LYS A 531 -4.13 2.21 -24.91
C LYS A 531 -5.00 1.76 -26.09
N VAL A 532 -5.43 0.53 -26.05
CA VAL A 532 -6.34 0.00 -27.06
C VAL A 532 -7.77 0.30 -26.60
N PRO A 533 -8.52 1.15 -27.33
CA PRO A 533 -9.89 1.45 -26.98
C PRO A 533 -10.82 0.29 -27.36
N PHE A 534 -11.78 0.00 -26.49
CA PHE A 534 -12.86 -0.93 -26.83
C PHE A 534 -13.86 -0.21 -27.74
N THR A 535 -13.96 -0.66 -29.01
CA THR A 535 -14.77 0.01 -30.03
C THR A 535 -16.19 -0.55 -30.12
N LYS A 536 -17.06 0.11 -30.93
CA LYS A 536 -18.45 -0.34 -31.14
C LYS A 536 -18.53 -1.66 -31.93
N GLU A 537 -17.57 -1.91 -32.80
CA GLU A 537 -17.43 -3.11 -33.59
C GLU A 537 -17.04 -4.28 -32.67
N MET A 538 -16.04 -4.09 -31.81
CA MET A 538 -15.60 -5.07 -30.83
C MET A 538 -16.74 -5.53 -29.90
N ARG A 539 -17.66 -4.63 -29.56
CA ARG A 539 -18.82 -4.96 -28.71
C ARG A 539 -19.64 -6.13 -29.25
N LYS A 540 -19.71 -6.32 -30.57
CA LYS A 540 -20.53 -7.38 -31.22
C LYS A 540 -19.82 -8.74 -31.18
N GLU A 541 -18.49 -8.73 -31.28
CA GLU A 541 -17.70 -9.93 -31.52
C GLU A 541 -16.90 -10.38 -30.31
N TYR A 542 -16.38 -9.44 -29.51
CA TYR A 542 -15.46 -9.70 -28.41
C TYR A 542 -16.18 -10.25 -27.18
N THR A 543 -15.56 -11.23 -26.54
CA THR A 543 -15.92 -11.68 -25.20
C THR A 543 -15.21 -10.82 -24.15
N ILE A 544 -15.96 -10.27 -23.20
CA ILE A 544 -15.40 -9.43 -22.14
C ILE A 544 -15.16 -10.31 -20.91
N LEU A 545 -13.92 -10.51 -20.54
CA LEU A 545 -13.50 -11.26 -19.36
C LEU A 545 -13.61 -10.37 -18.10
N CYS A 546 -14.36 -10.82 -17.10
CA CYS A 546 -14.57 -10.12 -15.84
C CYS A 546 -14.01 -10.97 -14.70
N PRO A 547 -13.05 -10.46 -13.90
CA PRO A 547 -12.57 -11.19 -12.74
C PRO A 547 -13.67 -11.34 -11.69
N GLN A 548 -13.68 -12.48 -11.01
CA GLN A 548 -14.63 -12.78 -9.93
C GLN A 548 -14.29 -11.95 -8.68
N MET A 549 -15.29 -11.36 -8.05
CA MET A 549 -15.14 -10.63 -6.80
C MET A 549 -16.10 -11.13 -5.71
N SER A 550 -17.31 -11.56 -6.11
CA SER A 550 -18.36 -12.05 -5.19
C SER A 550 -19.25 -13.03 -5.93
N PRO A 551 -19.07 -14.36 -5.75
CA PRO A 551 -19.82 -15.36 -6.51
C PRO A 551 -21.33 -15.17 -6.45
N ILE A 552 -21.87 -14.86 -5.26
CA ILE A 552 -23.32 -14.71 -5.03
C ILE A 552 -23.92 -13.50 -5.76
N HIS A 553 -23.15 -12.46 -6.02
CA HIS A 553 -23.60 -11.27 -6.76
C HIS A 553 -23.30 -11.38 -8.26
N PHE A 554 -22.11 -11.90 -8.60
CA PHE A 554 -21.64 -11.93 -9.98
C PHE A 554 -22.39 -12.95 -10.83
N SER A 555 -22.94 -14.01 -10.23
CA SER A 555 -23.87 -14.94 -10.91
C SER A 555 -25.13 -14.23 -11.45
N LEU A 556 -25.51 -13.09 -10.88
CA LEU A 556 -26.65 -12.26 -11.31
C LEU A 556 -26.23 -11.05 -12.15
N LEU A 557 -25.03 -10.51 -11.92
CA LEU A 557 -24.50 -9.40 -12.70
C LEU A 557 -24.15 -9.83 -14.13
N GLU A 558 -23.57 -10.99 -14.32
CA GLU A 558 -23.25 -11.53 -15.66
C GLU A 558 -24.48 -11.58 -16.58
N PRO A 559 -25.62 -12.17 -16.21
CA PRO A 559 -26.85 -12.14 -17.00
C PRO A 559 -27.37 -10.72 -17.27
N ALA A 560 -27.23 -9.79 -16.29
CA ALA A 560 -27.66 -8.41 -16.44
C ALA A 560 -26.85 -7.66 -17.52
N PHE A 561 -25.53 -7.88 -17.56
CA PHE A 561 -24.68 -7.31 -18.62
C PHE A 561 -24.94 -7.95 -19.98
N ARG A 562 -25.12 -9.27 -20.03
CA ARG A 562 -25.48 -9.99 -21.28
C ARG A 562 -26.78 -9.48 -21.88
N ALA A 563 -27.79 -9.25 -21.05
CA ALA A 563 -29.07 -8.67 -21.47
C ALA A 563 -28.95 -7.21 -21.93
N SER A 564 -27.88 -6.53 -21.58
CA SER A 564 -27.57 -5.18 -22.04
C SER A 564 -26.72 -5.13 -23.31
N GLY A 565 -26.51 -6.30 -23.96
CA GLY A 565 -25.81 -6.44 -25.24
C GLY A 565 -24.30 -6.52 -25.15
N TYR A 566 -23.75 -7.06 -24.04
CA TYR A 566 -22.34 -7.36 -23.86
C TYR A 566 -22.12 -8.87 -23.76
N LYS A 567 -21.16 -9.42 -24.46
CA LYS A 567 -20.73 -10.82 -24.29
C LYS A 567 -19.74 -10.86 -23.12
N ILE A 568 -20.23 -10.83 -21.89
CA ILE A 568 -19.41 -10.88 -20.69
C ILE A 568 -19.35 -12.31 -20.14
N GLU A 569 -18.20 -12.65 -19.58
CA GLU A 569 -17.95 -13.91 -18.87
C GLU A 569 -17.23 -13.60 -17.57
N VAL A 570 -17.82 -14.01 -16.45
CA VAL A 570 -17.20 -13.93 -15.14
C VAL A 570 -16.27 -15.13 -14.99
N LEU A 571 -14.99 -14.84 -14.69
CA LEU A 571 -13.96 -15.88 -14.64
C LEU A 571 -14.17 -16.79 -13.41
N PRO A 572 -14.15 -18.12 -13.60
CA PRO A 572 -14.36 -19.09 -12.52
C PRO A 572 -13.07 -19.45 -11.75
N ASN A 573 -11.91 -18.94 -12.18
CA ASN A 573 -10.59 -19.34 -11.71
C ASN A 573 -10.10 -18.48 -10.53
N ASP A 574 -10.89 -18.43 -9.46
CA ASP A 574 -10.57 -17.74 -8.20
C ASP A 574 -9.77 -18.66 -7.24
N ASN A 575 -8.71 -19.28 -7.72
CA ASN A 575 -7.96 -20.32 -7.02
C ASN A 575 -6.49 -19.92 -6.79
N LYS A 576 -5.73 -20.79 -6.12
CA LYS A 576 -4.30 -20.56 -5.85
C LYS A 576 -3.47 -20.41 -7.12
N GLN A 577 -3.81 -21.09 -8.21
CA GLN A 577 -3.09 -20.99 -9.48
C GLN A 577 -3.19 -19.57 -10.06
N ALA A 578 -4.37 -18.94 -9.98
CA ALA A 578 -4.54 -17.54 -10.36
C ALA A 578 -3.64 -16.62 -9.54
N VAL A 579 -3.52 -16.86 -8.22
CA VAL A 579 -2.60 -16.08 -7.37
C VAL A 579 -1.15 -16.24 -7.80
N ASP A 580 -0.71 -17.47 -8.09
CA ASP A 580 0.66 -17.77 -8.52
C ASP A 580 0.98 -17.10 -9.87
N VAL A 581 0.02 -17.08 -10.80
CA VAL A 581 0.14 -16.33 -12.05
C VAL A 581 0.20 -14.82 -11.78
N GLY A 582 -0.63 -14.29 -10.90
CA GLY A 582 -0.59 -12.88 -10.48
C GLY A 582 0.78 -12.46 -9.95
N LEU A 583 1.41 -13.31 -9.15
CA LEU A 583 2.76 -13.07 -8.61
C LEU A 583 3.85 -12.92 -9.69
N LYS A 584 3.66 -13.50 -10.88
CA LYS A 584 4.61 -13.36 -12.01
C LYS A 584 4.51 -11.99 -12.70
N TYR A 585 3.33 -11.39 -12.73
CA TYR A 585 3.05 -10.20 -13.54
C TYR A 585 2.88 -8.92 -12.74
N VAL A 586 2.56 -9.01 -11.45
CA VAL A 586 2.34 -7.85 -10.56
C VAL A 586 3.50 -7.71 -9.59
N ASN A 587 3.86 -6.48 -9.28
CA ASN A 587 4.84 -6.20 -8.22
C ASN A 587 4.36 -6.80 -6.89
N ASN A 588 5.22 -7.60 -6.25
CA ASN A 588 4.88 -8.33 -5.03
C ASN A 588 4.58 -7.44 -3.81
N ASP A 589 5.00 -6.17 -3.84
CA ASP A 589 4.66 -5.19 -2.80
C ASP A 589 3.26 -4.56 -3.05
N ALA A 590 2.58 -4.90 -4.16
CA ALA A 590 1.18 -4.56 -4.40
C ALA A 590 0.24 -5.33 -3.45
N CYS A 591 -1.02 -4.89 -3.34
CA CYS A 591 -1.98 -5.56 -2.44
C CYS A 591 -2.44 -6.91 -2.98
N TYR A 592 -2.84 -7.80 -2.08
CA TYR A 592 -3.33 -9.13 -2.42
C TYR A 592 -4.49 -9.13 -3.42
N PRO A 593 -5.51 -8.25 -3.33
CA PRO A 593 -6.56 -8.14 -4.33
C PRO A 593 -6.04 -7.92 -5.75
N SER A 594 -4.98 -7.12 -5.93
CA SER A 594 -4.39 -6.90 -7.26
C SER A 594 -3.77 -8.16 -7.84
N LEU A 595 -3.16 -9.01 -7.00
CA LEU A 595 -2.62 -10.30 -7.40
C LEU A 595 -3.73 -11.25 -7.86
N MET A 596 -4.84 -11.30 -7.11
CA MET A 596 -6.02 -12.10 -7.45
C MET A 596 -6.63 -11.67 -8.77
N VAL A 597 -6.93 -10.38 -8.92
CA VAL A 597 -7.59 -9.84 -10.12
C VAL A 597 -6.74 -10.03 -11.38
N VAL A 598 -5.48 -9.62 -11.33
CA VAL A 598 -4.58 -9.78 -12.48
C VAL A 598 -4.30 -11.24 -12.75
N GLY A 599 -4.16 -12.05 -11.71
CA GLY A 599 -3.93 -13.48 -11.83
C GLY A 599 -5.06 -14.22 -12.52
N GLN A 600 -6.31 -13.99 -12.13
CA GLN A 600 -7.49 -14.56 -12.78
C GLN A 600 -7.51 -14.24 -14.29
N ILE A 601 -7.28 -12.97 -14.64
CA ILE A 601 -7.28 -12.50 -16.02
C ILE A 601 -6.13 -13.16 -16.81
N MET A 602 -4.93 -13.13 -16.26
CA MET A 602 -3.76 -13.66 -16.96
C MET A 602 -3.80 -15.18 -17.10
N GLU A 603 -4.25 -15.90 -16.08
CA GLU A 603 -4.43 -17.35 -16.14
C GLU A 603 -5.45 -17.72 -17.22
N ALA A 604 -6.60 -17.01 -17.26
CA ALA A 604 -7.62 -17.25 -18.28
C ALA A 604 -7.06 -17.03 -19.69
N ILE A 605 -6.33 -15.95 -19.94
CA ILE A 605 -5.72 -15.64 -21.23
C ILE A 605 -4.67 -16.69 -21.62
N LEU A 606 -3.81 -17.08 -20.67
CA LEU A 606 -2.74 -18.06 -20.90
C LEU A 606 -3.23 -19.51 -21.00
N SER A 607 -4.48 -19.79 -20.60
CA SER A 607 -5.07 -21.13 -20.64
C SER A 607 -5.30 -21.67 -22.06
N GLY A 608 -5.29 -20.80 -23.09
CA GLY A 608 -5.61 -21.14 -24.47
C GLY A 608 -7.11 -21.38 -24.74
N LYS A 609 -7.98 -21.15 -23.76
CA LYS A 609 -9.44 -21.31 -23.93
C LYS A 609 -10.10 -20.21 -24.75
N TYR A 610 -9.46 -19.06 -24.83
CA TYR A 610 -10.01 -17.86 -25.44
C TYR A 610 -9.22 -17.46 -26.68
N ASP A 611 -9.93 -17.01 -27.73
CA ASP A 611 -9.33 -16.35 -28.87
C ASP A 611 -8.85 -14.96 -28.45
N THR A 612 -7.54 -14.82 -28.26
CA THR A 612 -6.90 -13.60 -27.74
C THR A 612 -7.10 -12.38 -28.64
N ASP A 613 -7.45 -12.57 -29.91
CA ASP A 613 -7.77 -11.49 -30.84
C ASP A 613 -9.21 -10.99 -30.72
N LYS A 614 -10.07 -11.73 -29.97
CA LYS A 614 -11.50 -11.41 -29.81
C LYS A 614 -11.94 -11.34 -28.35
N ILE A 615 -11.04 -10.97 -27.45
CA ILE A 615 -11.37 -10.73 -26.04
C ILE A 615 -11.08 -9.29 -25.63
N ALA A 616 -11.75 -8.86 -24.58
CA ALA A 616 -11.48 -7.64 -23.83
C ALA A 616 -11.54 -7.95 -22.34
N VAL A 617 -10.97 -7.13 -21.53
CA VAL A 617 -10.99 -7.26 -20.06
C VAL A 617 -11.79 -6.11 -19.48
N ILE A 618 -12.54 -6.35 -18.40
CA ILE A 618 -13.27 -5.31 -17.68
C ILE A 618 -12.89 -5.29 -16.21
N ILE A 619 -12.75 -4.07 -15.65
CA ILE A 619 -12.46 -3.84 -14.24
C ILE A 619 -13.20 -2.60 -13.75
N SER A 620 -13.62 -2.59 -12.49
CA SER A 620 -14.11 -1.38 -11.83
C SER A 620 -12.93 -0.54 -11.31
N GLN A 621 -13.10 0.77 -11.30
CA GLN A 621 -12.09 1.72 -10.85
C GLN A 621 -12.74 2.73 -9.90
N THR A 622 -12.31 2.76 -8.63
CA THR A 622 -12.93 3.57 -7.59
C THR A 622 -12.57 5.06 -7.67
N GLY A 623 -11.45 5.42 -8.32
CA GLY A 623 -10.98 6.82 -8.43
C GLY A 623 -10.50 7.45 -7.11
N GLY A 624 -10.36 6.69 -6.02
CA GLY A 624 -9.88 7.16 -4.72
C GLY A 624 -8.35 7.15 -4.61
N GLY A 625 -7.83 7.67 -3.49
CA GLY A 625 -6.39 7.71 -3.18
C GLY A 625 -5.73 6.35 -2.89
N CYS A 626 -6.48 5.26 -2.93
CA CYS A 626 -5.97 3.90 -2.75
C CYS A 626 -5.25 3.41 -4.00
N ARG A 627 -4.28 2.50 -3.83
CA ARG A 627 -3.59 1.81 -4.94
C ARG A 627 -4.51 0.95 -5.81
N ALA A 628 -5.71 0.59 -5.33
CA ALA A 628 -6.72 -0.12 -6.11
C ALA A 628 -7.12 0.62 -7.40
N SER A 629 -7.06 1.94 -7.44
CA SER A 629 -7.27 2.74 -8.66
C SER A 629 -6.23 2.46 -9.77
N ASN A 630 -5.12 1.80 -9.45
CA ASN A 630 -4.07 1.42 -10.39
C ASN A 630 -4.16 -0.02 -10.92
N TYR A 631 -5.18 -0.79 -10.56
CA TYR A 631 -5.34 -2.17 -11.09
C TYR A 631 -5.40 -2.22 -12.60
N ILE A 632 -6.03 -1.24 -13.25
CA ILE A 632 -6.06 -1.12 -14.71
C ILE A 632 -4.65 -1.00 -15.30
N GLY A 633 -3.76 -0.24 -14.64
CA GLY A 633 -2.36 -0.13 -15.02
C GLY A 633 -1.60 -1.46 -14.87
N PHE A 634 -1.86 -2.20 -13.79
CA PHE A 634 -1.27 -3.52 -13.56
C PHE A 634 -1.72 -4.54 -14.63
N ILE A 635 -3.01 -4.55 -14.97
CA ILE A 635 -3.56 -5.41 -16.02
C ILE A 635 -2.89 -5.11 -17.36
N ARG A 636 -2.84 -3.84 -17.78
CA ARG A 636 -2.22 -3.43 -19.05
C ARG A 636 -0.73 -3.80 -19.11
N ARG A 637 -0.03 -3.62 -18.00
CA ARG A 637 1.37 -4.00 -17.90
C ARG A 637 1.58 -5.50 -17.98
N ALA A 638 0.73 -6.28 -17.32
CA ALA A 638 0.75 -7.74 -17.38
C ALA A 638 0.49 -8.23 -18.80
N LEU A 639 -0.52 -7.70 -19.46
CA LEU A 639 -0.82 -7.99 -20.88
C LEU A 639 0.36 -7.67 -21.80
N LYS A 640 0.95 -6.48 -21.65
CA LYS A 640 2.13 -6.08 -22.44
C LYS A 640 3.31 -7.02 -22.21
N LYS A 641 3.59 -7.37 -20.94
CA LYS A 641 4.68 -8.27 -20.58
C LYS A 641 4.50 -9.69 -21.14
N ALA A 642 3.26 -10.12 -21.25
CA ALA A 642 2.90 -11.43 -21.81
C ALA A 642 2.71 -11.43 -23.36
N GLY A 643 2.91 -10.30 -24.05
CA GLY A 643 2.76 -10.20 -25.50
C GLY A 643 1.34 -9.90 -26.00
N TYR A 644 0.40 -9.62 -25.10
CA TYR A 644 -1.02 -9.38 -25.39
C TYR A 644 -1.44 -7.91 -25.28
N ALA A 645 -0.55 -6.98 -25.60
CA ALA A 645 -0.81 -5.53 -25.48
C ALA A 645 -1.98 -5.02 -26.37
N HIS A 646 -2.44 -5.81 -27.33
CA HIS A 646 -3.57 -5.52 -28.22
C HIS A 646 -4.94 -5.72 -27.55
N ILE A 647 -5.02 -6.39 -26.41
CA ILE A 647 -6.28 -6.66 -25.71
C ILE A 647 -6.80 -5.39 -25.05
N PRO A 648 -8.03 -4.92 -25.36
CA PRO A 648 -8.63 -3.77 -24.71
C PRO A 648 -8.93 -4.02 -23.23
N VAL A 649 -8.66 -3.01 -22.39
CA VAL A 649 -9.02 -3.04 -20.97
C VAL A 649 -10.05 -1.94 -20.71
N ILE A 650 -11.27 -2.35 -20.34
CA ILE A 650 -12.42 -1.48 -20.06
C ILE A 650 -12.42 -1.14 -18.58
N SER A 651 -12.49 0.15 -18.26
CA SER A 651 -12.71 0.64 -16.90
C SER A 651 -14.16 1.01 -16.70
N ILE A 652 -14.82 0.39 -15.70
CA ILE A 652 -16.11 0.87 -15.21
C ILE A 652 -15.81 2.00 -14.23
N ASN A 653 -16.10 3.22 -14.67
CA ASN A 653 -15.75 4.40 -13.94
C ASN A 653 -16.93 5.39 -13.88
N LEU A 654 -17.30 5.79 -12.68
CA LEU A 654 -18.32 6.81 -12.44
C LEU A 654 -17.74 8.24 -12.55
N SER A 655 -16.42 8.40 -12.49
CA SER A 655 -15.73 9.69 -12.54
C SER A 655 -15.24 10.10 -13.95
N GLY A 656 -15.47 9.29 -14.97
CA GLY A 656 -15.13 9.64 -16.36
C GLY A 656 -13.64 9.61 -16.70
N LEU A 657 -12.80 8.89 -15.94
CA LEU A 657 -11.34 8.86 -16.12
C LEU A 657 -10.88 8.22 -17.44
N GLU A 658 -11.64 7.29 -18.01
CA GLU A 658 -11.32 6.71 -19.33
C GLU A 658 -12.58 6.40 -20.14
N GLY A 659 -12.66 6.94 -21.36
CA GLY A 659 -13.76 6.66 -22.29
C GLY A 659 -13.48 5.46 -23.18
N ASN A 660 -14.41 4.50 -23.25
CA ASN A 660 -14.40 3.41 -24.20
C ASN A 660 -15.63 3.52 -25.14
N PRO A 661 -15.45 3.80 -26.43
CA PRO A 661 -16.58 4.06 -27.36
C PRO A 661 -17.59 2.91 -27.47
N GLY A 662 -17.11 1.68 -27.31
CA GLY A 662 -17.92 0.44 -27.36
C GLY A 662 -18.63 0.12 -26.05
N PHE A 663 -18.21 0.70 -24.93
CA PHE A 663 -18.81 0.43 -23.62
C PHE A 663 -19.54 1.67 -23.11
N LYS A 664 -20.85 1.54 -22.88
CA LYS A 664 -21.69 2.63 -22.37
C LYS A 664 -22.51 2.14 -21.19
N ILE A 665 -22.50 2.90 -20.13
CA ILE A 665 -23.40 2.71 -18.99
C ILE A 665 -24.76 3.33 -19.37
N THR A 666 -25.74 2.48 -19.63
CA THR A 666 -27.11 2.92 -19.98
C THR A 666 -28.03 2.78 -18.78
N ALA A 667 -29.14 3.55 -18.74
CA ALA A 667 -30.11 3.46 -17.67
C ALA A 667 -30.67 2.04 -17.49
N PRO A 668 -31.00 1.25 -18.54
CA PRO A 668 -31.37 -0.14 -18.38
C PRO A 668 -30.28 -1.01 -17.73
N LEU A 669 -29.01 -0.81 -18.09
CA LEU A 669 -27.90 -1.55 -17.46
C LEU A 669 -27.76 -1.21 -15.97
N VAL A 670 -27.90 0.07 -15.60
CA VAL A 670 -27.85 0.51 -14.19
C VAL A 670 -28.98 -0.14 -13.39
N VAL A 671 -30.20 -0.10 -13.89
CA VAL A 671 -31.37 -0.70 -13.20
C VAL A 671 -31.19 -2.21 -13.04
N ARG A 672 -30.77 -2.93 -14.10
CA ARG A 672 -30.48 -4.38 -14.04
C ARG A 672 -29.36 -4.67 -13.05
N GLY A 673 -28.27 -3.89 -13.11
CA GLY A 673 -27.13 -4.06 -12.21
C GLY A 673 -27.51 -3.85 -10.74
N VAL A 674 -28.25 -2.77 -10.44
CA VAL A 674 -28.71 -2.53 -9.06
C VAL A 674 -29.65 -3.65 -8.58
N TYR A 675 -30.60 -4.12 -9.40
CA TYR A 675 -31.45 -5.25 -9.00
C TYR A 675 -30.66 -6.53 -8.81
N ALA A 676 -29.67 -6.81 -9.65
CA ALA A 676 -28.79 -7.97 -9.49
C ALA A 676 -28.01 -7.91 -8.16
N VAL A 677 -27.47 -6.74 -7.80
CA VAL A 677 -26.77 -6.56 -6.51
C VAL A 677 -27.73 -6.68 -5.34
N VAL A 678 -28.93 -6.09 -5.41
CA VAL A 678 -29.94 -6.22 -4.35
C VAL A 678 -30.36 -7.67 -4.14
N PHE A 679 -30.56 -8.46 -5.20
CA PHE A 679 -30.84 -9.89 -5.06
C PHE A 679 -29.65 -10.63 -4.43
N GLY A 680 -28.42 -10.31 -4.82
CA GLY A 680 -27.21 -10.86 -4.19
C GLY A 680 -27.13 -10.57 -2.70
N ASP A 681 -27.40 -9.33 -2.29
CA ASP A 681 -27.47 -8.93 -0.88
C ASP A 681 -28.59 -9.67 -0.13
N ILE A 682 -29.77 -9.83 -0.73
CA ILE A 682 -30.85 -10.63 -0.16
C ILE A 682 -30.39 -12.07 0.05
N PHE A 683 -29.83 -12.71 -0.96
CA PHE A 683 -29.37 -14.11 -0.85
C PHE A 683 -28.27 -14.26 0.18
N MET A 684 -27.28 -13.38 0.17
CA MET A 684 -26.19 -13.39 1.15
C MET A 684 -26.75 -13.31 2.59
N LYS A 685 -27.64 -12.36 2.83
CA LYS A 685 -28.28 -12.19 4.15
C LYS A 685 -29.15 -13.40 4.54
N CYS A 686 -29.98 -13.92 3.64
CA CYS A 686 -30.83 -15.05 3.92
C CYS A 686 -30.05 -16.35 4.12
N VAL A 687 -29.06 -16.62 3.24
CA VAL A 687 -28.30 -17.88 3.29
C VAL A 687 -27.43 -17.93 4.55
N TYR A 688 -26.65 -16.89 4.84
CA TYR A 688 -25.72 -16.88 5.98
C TYR A 688 -26.46 -16.86 7.33
N ARG A 689 -27.64 -16.24 7.35
CA ARG A 689 -28.51 -16.24 8.55
C ARG A 689 -29.15 -17.59 8.84
N LEU A 690 -29.65 -18.33 7.82
CA LEU A 690 -30.49 -19.53 8.04
C LEU A 690 -29.66 -20.83 7.95
N ARG A 691 -28.66 -20.91 7.08
CA ARG A 691 -27.91 -22.15 6.84
C ARG A 691 -27.32 -22.78 8.13
N PRO A 692 -26.81 -22.02 9.11
CA PRO A 692 -26.34 -22.60 10.36
C PRO A 692 -27.44 -23.24 11.22
N TYR A 693 -28.69 -22.90 10.98
CA TYR A 693 -29.85 -23.31 11.79
C TYR A 693 -30.81 -24.25 11.04
N GLU A 694 -30.58 -24.57 9.76
CA GLU A 694 -31.51 -25.42 8.97
C GLU A 694 -31.75 -26.78 9.63
N ALA A 695 -33.03 -27.18 9.78
CA ALA A 695 -33.41 -28.49 10.31
C ALA A 695 -33.14 -29.62 9.32
N VAL A 696 -33.25 -29.31 8.00
CA VAL A 696 -32.96 -30.23 6.91
C VAL A 696 -31.70 -29.75 6.21
N PRO A 697 -30.55 -30.44 6.36
CA PRO A 697 -29.27 -30.04 5.75
C PRO A 697 -29.36 -29.81 4.25
N GLY A 698 -28.95 -28.65 3.77
CA GLY A 698 -28.98 -28.28 2.37
C GLY A 698 -30.26 -27.62 1.88
N SER A 699 -31.30 -27.50 2.73
CA SER A 699 -32.56 -26.85 2.36
C SER A 699 -32.39 -25.39 1.97
N VAL A 700 -31.56 -24.64 2.69
CA VAL A 700 -31.25 -23.24 2.42
C VAL A 700 -30.53 -23.08 1.08
N ASN A 701 -29.53 -23.92 0.81
CA ASN A 701 -28.81 -23.90 -0.46
C ASN A 701 -29.71 -24.31 -1.65
N ALA A 702 -30.60 -25.24 -1.47
CA ALA A 702 -31.58 -25.63 -2.50
C ALA A 702 -32.55 -24.47 -2.81
N MET A 703 -33.02 -23.76 -1.78
CA MET A 703 -33.86 -22.57 -1.92
C MET A 703 -33.11 -21.45 -2.65
N HIS A 704 -31.85 -21.20 -2.29
CA HIS A 704 -30.97 -20.22 -2.97
C HIS A 704 -30.88 -20.55 -4.46
N LYS A 705 -30.51 -21.77 -4.85
CA LYS A 705 -30.35 -22.17 -6.26
C LYS A 705 -31.67 -22.01 -7.05
N LYS A 706 -32.80 -22.33 -6.44
CA LYS A 706 -34.14 -22.13 -7.04
C LYS A 706 -34.37 -20.66 -7.38
N TRP A 707 -34.09 -19.76 -6.44
CA TRP A 707 -34.34 -18.33 -6.61
C TRP A 707 -33.28 -17.65 -7.44
N GLU A 708 -32.01 -18.02 -7.33
CA GLU A 708 -30.90 -17.50 -8.16
C GLU A 708 -31.23 -17.63 -9.65
N LYS A 709 -31.71 -18.81 -10.09
CA LYS A 709 -32.14 -19.05 -11.47
C LYS A 709 -33.28 -18.10 -11.89
N ARG A 710 -34.31 -17.97 -11.04
CA ARG A 710 -35.45 -17.07 -11.32
C ARG A 710 -35.07 -15.62 -11.36
N CYS A 711 -34.11 -15.17 -10.52
CA CYS A 711 -33.59 -13.81 -10.50
C CYS A 711 -32.69 -13.54 -11.72
N ALA A 712 -31.86 -14.50 -12.12
CA ALA A 712 -31.09 -14.44 -13.35
C ALA A 712 -31.98 -14.29 -14.58
N ASP A 713 -33.05 -15.08 -14.67
CA ASP A 713 -34.07 -14.97 -15.73
C ASP A 713 -34.78 -13.60 -15.72
N PHE A 714 -35.09 -13.07 -14.53
CA PHE A 714 -35.72 -11.75 -14.40
C PHE A 714 -34.79 -10.60 -14.88
N VAL A 715 -33.52 -10.58 -14.52
CA VAL A 715 -32.60 -9.54 -14.94
C VAL A 715 -32.21 -9.67 -16.42
N SER A 716 -32.36 -10.87 -17.01
CA SER A 716 -32.04 -11.15 -18.41
C SER A 716 -33.16 -10.80 -19.38
N ASN A 717 -34.42 -10.98 -18.98
CA ASN A 717 -35.52 -10.91 -19.89
C ASN A 717 -36.27 -9.56 -19.86
N GLY A 718 -36.45 -8.95 -21.03
CA GLY A 718 -37.16 -7.68 -21.20
C GLY A 718 -36.65 -6.53 -20.33
N TYR A 719 -37.41 -5.45 -20.15
CA TYR A 719 -37.11 -4.39 -19.19
C TYR A 719 -37.55 -4.84 -17.78
N PRO A 720 -36.66 -4.81 -16.76
CA PRO A 720 -37.02 -5.31 -15.43
C PRO A 720 -38.04 -4.39 -14.74
N SER A 721 -39.28 -4.90 -14.64
CA SER A 721 -40.38 -4.15 -14.04
C SER A 721 -40.23 -4.04 -12.52
N ARG A 722 -40.32 -2.82 -11.98
CA ARG A 722 -40.27 -2.56 -10.53
C ARG A 722 -41.41 -3.32 -9.76
N HIS A 723 -42.58 -3.48 -10.38
CA HIS A 723 -43.70 -4.24 -9.76
C HIS A 723 -43.33 -5.72 -9.61
N LYS A 724 -42.78 -6.34 -10.67
CA LYS A 724 -42.31 -7.72 -10.61
C LYS A 724 -41.15 -7.89 -9.61
N PHE A 725 -40.22 -6.94 -9.59
CA PHE A 725 -39.13 -6.93 -8.62
C PHE A 725 -39.66 -6.91 -7.18
N LYS A 726 -40.62 -6.01 -6.86
CA LYS A 726 -41.25 -5.93 -5.54
C LYS A 726 -41.95 -7.25 -5.15
N LYS A 727 -42.61 -7.89 -6.10
CA LYS A 727 -43.27 -9.19 -5.88
C LYS A 727 -42.21 -10.27 -5.56
N MET A 728 -41.14 -10.32 -6.36
CA MET A 728 -40.06 -11.29 -6.17
C MET A 728 -39.32 -11.11 -4.83
N CYS A 729 -38.96 -9.88 -4.45
CA CYS A 729 -38.32 -9.63 -3.15
C CYS A 729 -39.18 -10.16 -1.99
N ARG A 730 -40.51 -9.95 -2.05
CA ARG A 730 -41.41 -10.46 -1.02
C ARG A 730 -41.45 -11.99 -1.03
N GLU A 731 -41.65 -12.62 -2.19
CA GLU A 731 -41.72 -14.08 -2.32
C GLU A 731 -40.43 -14.76 -1.88
N ILE A 732 -39.26 -14.18 -2.20
CA ILE A 732 -37.96 -14.71 -1.75
C ILE A 732 -37.91 -14.73 -0.23
N ILE A 733 -38.19 -13.59 0.40
CA ILE A 733 -38.09 -13.47 1.86
C ILE A 733 -39.10 -14.36 2.56
N GLU A 734 -40.35 -14.45 2.03
CA GLU A 734 -41.37 -15.35 2.54
C GLU A 734 -40.93 -16.82 2.42
N ASP A 735 -40.38 -17.25 1.28
CA ASP A 735 -39.90 -18.64 1.09
C ASP A 735 -38.75 -18.97 2.06
N PHE A 736 -37.81 -18.04 2.29
CA PHE A 736 -36.72 -18.23 3.26
C PHE A 736 -37.23 -18.19 4.71
N ASP A 737 -38.18 -17.32 5.06
CA ASP A 737 -38.77 -17.22 6.39
C ASP A 737 -39.54 -18.50 6.79
N ASN A 738 -39.97 -19.30 5.81
CA ASN A 738 -40.71 -20.54 6.02
C ASN A 738 -39.80 -21.79 6.04
N ILE A 739 -38.49 -21.66 5.94
CA ILE A 739 -37.57 -22.79 6.11
C ILE A 739 -37.61 -23.23 7.58
N GLU A 740 -37.75 -24.54 7.80
CA GLU A 740 -37.73 -25.12 9.15
C GLU A 740 -36.32 -24.98 9.76
N LEU A 741 -36.28 -24.45 10.98
CA LEU A 741 -35.04 -24.15 11.69
C LEU A 741 -34.99 -24.90 13.03
N LEU A 742 -33.78 -25.26 13.43
CA LEU A 742 -33.50 -25.78 14.76
C LEU A 742 -33.59 -24.63 15.80
N ASP A 743 -34.18 -24.89 16.95
CA ASP A 743 -34.23 -23.93 18.06
C ASP A 743 -32.91 -23.94 18.86
N ILE A 744 -31.86 -23.46 18.26
CA ILE A 744 -30.51 -23.34 18.86
C ILE A 744 -30.01 -21.92 18.75
N LYS A 745 -29.13 -21.52 19.67
CA LYS A 745 -28.44 -20.23 19.62
C LYS A 745 -26.97 -20.45 19.28
N LYS A 746 -26.48 -19.73 18.30
CA LYS A 746 -25.08 -19.72 17.88
C LYS A 746 -24.48 -18.32 18.05
N PRO A 747 -23.17 -18.19 18.30
CA PRO A 747 -22.52 -16.87 18.33
C PRO A 747 -22.58 -16.24 16.94
N ARG A 748 -22.98 -14.98 16.88
CA ARG A 748 -23.01 -14.20 15.66
C ARG A 748 -21.67 -13.51 15.44
N VAL A 749 -21.11 -13.67 14.26
CA VAL A 749 -19.78 -13.15 13.89
C VAL A 749 -19.90 -12.25 12.67
N GLY A 750 -19.64 -10.97 12.87
CA GLY A 750 -19.56 -9.99 11.79
C GLY A 750 -18.30 -10.19 10.96
N VAL A 751 -18.42 -10.09 9.63
CA VAL A 751 -17.28 -10.11 8.69
C VAL A 751 -17.24 -8.79 7.96
N VAL A 752 -16.22 -7.99 8.25
CA VAL A 752 -15.97 -6.68 7.64
C VAL A 752 -14.56 -6.65 7.06
N GLY A 753 -14.22 -5.63 6.30
CA GLY A 753 -12.86 -5.46 5.80
C GLY A 753 -12.77 -4.95 4.37
N GLU A 754 -11.63 -5.22 3.72
CA GLU A 754 -11.41 -4.84 2.32
C GLU A 754 -12.38 -5.59 1.40
N ILE A 755 -12.97 -4.87 0.47
CA ILE A 755 -14.14 -5.30 -0.30
C ILE A 755 -13.94 -6.63 -1.04
N LEU A 756 -12.81 -6.85 -1.73
CA LEU A 756 -12.56 -8.11 -2.43
C LEU A 756 -12.31 -9.25 -1.44
N VAL A 757 -11.48 -9.01 -0.42
CA VAL A 757 -11.18 -10.02 0.61
C VAL A 757 -12.44 -10.38 1.42
N LYS A 758 -13.35 -9.42 1.64
CA LYS A 758 -14.61 -9.66 2.36
C LYS A 758 -15.55 -10.56 1.56
N PHE A 759 -15.70 -10.35 0.25
CA PHE A 759 -16.75 -10.98 -0.56
C PHE A 759 -16.27 -12.18 -1.39
N LEU A 760 -14.97 -12.33 -1.66
CA LEU A 760 -14.43 -13.45 -2.43
C LEU A 760 -13.93 -14.57 -1.50
N PRO A 761 -14.63 -15.74 -1.43
CA PRO A 761 -14.24 -16.82 -0.52
C PRO A 761 -12.79 -17.28 -0.70
N ALA A 762 -12.32 -17.38 -1.93
CA ALA A 762 -10.93 -17.76 -2.21
C ALA A 762 -9.89 -16.75 -1.69
N ALA A 763 -10.26 -15.47 -1.51
CA ALA A 763 -9.36 -14.44 -0.99
C ALA A 763 -9.29 -14.42 0.55
N ASN A 764 -10.26 -15.05 1.23
CA ASN A 764 -10.34 -15.10 2.70
C ASN A 764 -10.33 -16.53 3.28
N ASN A 765 -9.85 -17.50 2.50
CA ASN A 765 -9.76 -18.90 2.89
C ASN A 765 -11.14 -19.47 3.34
N HIS A 766 -12.21 -19.14 2.59
CA HIS A 766 -13.58 -19.58 2.85
C HIS A 766 -14.05 -19.27 4.28
N LEU A 767 -13.81 -18.04 4.73
CA LEU A 767 -14.06 -17.61 6.10
C LEU A 767 -15.49 -17.89 6.58
N VAL A 768 -16.50 -17.64 5.75
CA VAL A 768 -17.89 -17.89 6.14
C VAL A 768 -18.13 -19.38 6.38
N ASP A 769 -17.65 -20.24 5.49
CA ASP A 769 -17.78 -21.70 5.65
C ASP A 769 -17.03 -22.20 6.89
N LEU A 770 -15.87 -21.60 7.17
CA LEU A 770 -15.11 -21.86 8.39
C LEU A 770 -15.89 -21.48 9.64
N LEU A 771 -16.48 -20.28 9.70
CA LEU A 771 -17.26 -19.83 10.84
C LEU A 771 -18.48 -20.74 11.10
N GLU A 772 -19.16 -21.14 10.03
CA GLU A 772 -20.31 -22.06 10.13
C GLU A 772 -19.89 -23.46 10.58
N SER A 773 -18.78 -24.00 10.07
CA SER A 773 -18.25 -25.31 10.49
C SER A 773 -17.81 -25.34 11.96
N GLU A 774 -17.37 -24.21 12.49
CA GLU A 774 -17.03 -24.01 13.92
C GLU A 774 -18.26 -23.64 14.78
N GLY A 775 -19.44 -23.69 14.21
CA GLY A 775 -20.72 -23.52 14.92
C GLY A 775 -21.21 -22.09 15.13
N ALA A 776 -20.70 -21.12 14.35
CA ALA A 776 -21.11 -19.72 14.39
C ALA A 776 -22.08 -19.35 13.24
N GLU A 777 -22.75 -18.21 13.37
CA GLU A 777 -23.50 -17.52 12.32
C GLU A 777 -22.67 -16.39 11.76
N ALA A 778 -22.38 -16.38 10.45
CA ALA A 778 -21.71 -15.26 9.79
C ALA A 778 -22.69 -14.13 9.45
N VAL A 779 -22.30 -12.89 9.72
CA VAL A 779 -23.05 -11.69 9.37
C VAL A 779 -22.18 -10.79 8.50
N VAL A 780 -22.52 -10.68 7.21
CA VAL A 780 -21.76 -9.90 6.22
C VAL A 780 -22.60 -8.70 5.79
N PRO A 781 -22.14 -7.48 5.96
CA PRO A 781 -22.82 -6.27 5.47
C PRO A 781 -22.98 -6.24 3.95
N ASP A 782 -24.04 -5.57 3.48
CA ASP A 782 -24.47 -5.55 2.07
C ASP A 782 -23.43 -4.91 1.13
N LEU A 783 -23.26 -5.46 -0.07
CA LEU A 783 -22.37 -4.91 -1.09
C LEU A 783 -22.86 -3.57 -1.64
N LEU A 784 -24.17 -3.38 -1.73
CA LEU A 784 -24.77 -2.15 -2.25
C LEU A 784 -24.43 -0.93 -1.41
N ASP A 785 -24.23 -1.08 -0.11
CA ASP A 785 -23.93 0.02 0.80
C ASP A 785 -22.56 0.65 0.53
N PHE A 786 -21.63 -0.11 -0.05
CA PHE A 786 -20.36 0.46 -0.52
C PHE A 786 -20.57 1.46 -1.69
N LEU A 787 -21.54 1.25 -2.56
CA LEU A 787 -21.88 2.24 -3.60
C LEU A 787 -22.50 3.49 -2.98
N ASN A 788 -23.38 3.35 -2.00
CA ASN A 788 -23.95 4.46 -1.25
C ASN A 788 -22.85 5.26 -0.52
N TYR A 789 -21.87 4.57 0.09
CA TYR A 789 -20.70 5.21 0.69
C TYR A 789 -19.92 6.07 -0.33
N CYS A 790 -19.66 5.57 -1.54
CA CYS A 790 -18.95 6.33 -2.57
C CYS A 790 -19.68 7.64 -2.94
N PHE A 791 -21.02 7.61 -2.99
CA PHE A 791 -21.82 8.79 -3.23
C PHE A 791 -21.88 9.72 -2.01
N TYR A 792 -22.01 9.18 -0.81
CA TYR A 792 -22.11 9.96 0.43
C TYR A 792 -20.83 10.76 0.72
N ASN A 793 -19.66 10.23 0.34
CA ASN A 793 -18.39 10.91 0.45
C ASN A 793 -18.33 12.28 -0.23
N GLN A 794 -19.18 12.54 -1.25
CA GLN A 794 -19.23 13.84 -1.93
C GLN A 794 -19.72 14.95 -0.99
N THR A 795 -20.51 14.63 0.03
CA THR A 795 -20.97 15.59 1.03
C THR A 795 -19.81 16.22 1.78
N PHE A 796 -18.95 15.38 2.38
CA PHE A 796 -17.78 15.86 3.13
C PHE A 796 -16.78 16.60 2.23
N LYS A 797 -16.55 16.12 0.99
CA LYS A 797 -15.68 16.80 0.02
C LYS A 797 -16.12 18.21 -0.28
N VAL A 798 -17.42 18.42 -0.42
CA VAL A 798 -17.98 19.75 -0.71
C VAL A 798 -17.95 20.63 0.54
N GLU A 799 -18.27 20.11 1.70
CA GLU A 799 -18.39 20.88 2.94
C GLU A 799 -17.03 21.26 3.54
N LYS A 800 -16.05 20.34 3.48
CA LYS A 800 -14.76 20.53 4.17
C LYS A 800 -13.54 20.66 3.25
N LEU A 801 -13.60 20.17 2.02
CA LEU A 801 -12.43 20.05 1.15
C LEU A 801 -12.48 20.90 -0.12
N GLY A 802 -13.44 21.84 -0.20
CA GLY A 802 -13.52 22.83 -1.27
C GLY A 802 -13.92 22.29 -2.65
N PHE A 803 -14.73 21.22 -2.69
CA PHE A 803 -15.27 20.70 -3.95
C PHE A 803 -16.58 21.43 -4.36
N ALA A 804 -16.91 21.32 -5.64
CA ALA A 804 -18.09 22.03 -6.19
C ALA A 804 -19.40 21.47 -5.63
N LYS A 805 -20.33 22.33 -5.22
CA LYS A 805 -21.66 21.98 -4.67
C LYS A 805 -22.45 21.01 -5.55
N LYS A 806 -22.23 21.05 -6.88
CA LYS A 806 -22.84 20.12 -7.85
C LYS A 806 -22.51 18.65 -7.52
N GLN A 807 -21.32 18.34 -6.99
CA GLN A 807 -20.94 16.97 -6.67
C GLN A 807 -21.78 16.41 -5.51
N LYS A 808 -22.04 17.20 -4.47
CA LYS A 808 -22.95 16.82 -3.37
C LYS A 808 -24.38 16.58 -3.88
N MET A 809 -24.86 17.44 -4.76
CA MET A 809 -26.20 17.27 -5.35
C MET A 809 -26.29 15.97 -6.16
N LEU A 810 -25.30 15.67 -6.99
CA LEU A 810 -25.25 14.42 -7.77
C LEU A 810 -25.10 13.21 -6.88
N GLY A 811 -24.30 13.28 -5.82
CA GLY A 811 -24.14 12.23 -4.84
C GLY A 811 -25.47 11.90 -4.14
N ASN A 812 -26.17 12.92 -3.64
CA ASN A 812 -27.46 12.74 -2.99
C ASN A 812 -28.53 12.18 -3.96
N LEU A 813 -28.50 12.61 -5.23
CA LEU A 813 -29.40 12.05 -6.25
C LEU A 813 -29.07 10.56 -6.52
N GLY A 814 -27.81 10.20 -6.57
CA GLY A 814 -27.36 8.81 -6.70
C GLY A 814 -27.86 7.94 -5.55
N ILE A 815 -27.69 8.36 -4.30
CA ILE A 815 -28.19 7.66 -3.12
C ILE A 815 -29.72 7.50 -3.19
N LYS A 816 -30.45 8.59 -3.49
CA LYS A 816 -31.93 8.54 -3.60
C LYS A 816 -32.38 7.55 -4.69
N ALA A 817 -31.68 7.51 -5.82
CA ALA A 817 -32.02 6.58 -6.90
C ALA A 817 -31.75 5.12 -6.50
N ILE A 818 -30.61 4.83 -5.86
CA ILE A 818 -30.29 3.50 -5.36
C ILE A 818 -31.30 3.06 -4.30
N GLU A 819 -31.56 3.91 -3.31
CA GLU A 819 -32.53 3.61 -2.25
C GLU A 819 -33.95 3.42 -2.79
N TRP A 820 -34.37 4.20 -3.80
CA TRP A 820 -35.66 3.99 -4.46
C TRP A 820 -35.72 2.62 -5.15
N LEU A 821 -34.63 2.17 -5.77
CA LEU A 821 -34.58 0.84 -6.39
C LEU A 821 -34.52 -0.27 -5.32
N ARG A 822 -33.82 -0.07 -4.19
CA ARG A 822 -33.70 -1.03 -3.07
C ARG A 822 -34.96 -1.09 -2.20
N ALA A 823 -35.77 -0.03 -2.16
CA ALA A 823 -36.93 0.09 -1.27
C ALA A 823 -37.85 -1.15 -1.23
N PRO A 824 -38.14 -1.85 -2.36
CA PRO A 824 -38.97 -3.06 -2.31
C PRO A 824 -38.36 -4.17 -1.45
N ALA A 825 -37.05 -4.36 -1.47
CA ALA A 825 -36.35 -5.32 -0.64
C ALA A 825 -36.39 -4.91 0.84
N THR A 826 -36.11 -3.64 1.12
CA THR A 826 -36.20 -3.08 2.48
C THR A 826 -37.60 -3.23 3.09
N GLU A 827 -38.68 -3.02 2.30
CA GLU A 827 -40.07 -3.22 2.74
C GLU A 827 -40.35 -4.70 3.03
N ALA A 828 -39.79 -5.60 2.25
CA ALA A 828 -39.95 -7.04 2.47
C ALA A 828 -39.22 -7.50 3.75
N PHE A 829 -38.00 -7.05 3.97
CA PHE A 829 -37.24 -7.34 5.20
C PHE A 829 -37.94 -6.85 6.47
N LYS A 830 -38.58 -5.66 6.44
CA LYS A 830 -39.35 -5.15 7.59
C LYS A 830 -40.52 -6.08 8.03
N LYS A 831 -40.96 -6.97 7.15
CA LYS A 831 -42.05 -7.93 7.43
C LYS A 831 -41.53 -9.33 7.77
N SER A 832 -40.25 -9.55 7.64
CA SER A 832 -39.59 -10.83 7.92
C SER A 832 -39.56 -11.15 9.42
N LYS A 833 -39.59 -12.44 9.73
CA LYS A 833 -39.41 -12.97 11.08
C LYS A 833 -37.93 -13.07 11.48
N HIS A 834 -37.06 -13.26 10.50
CA HIS A 834 -35.66 -13.62 10.74
C HIS A 834 -34.64 -12.55 10.28
N PHE A 835 -35.05 -11.62 9.42
CA PHE A 835 -34.14 -10.68 8.78
C PHE A 835 -34.46 -9.22 9.13
N ALA A 836 -33.45 -8.44 9.40
CA ALA A 836 -33.54 -6.99 9.57
C ALA A 836 -33.26 -6.23 8.25
N PRO A 837 -33.94 -5.09 8.03
CA PRO A 837 -33.64 -4.24 6.88
C PRO A 837 -32.20 -3.67 7.00
N PRO A 838 -31.54 -3.33 5.87
CA PRO A 838 -30.24 -2.69 5.88
C PRO A 838 -30.30 -1.30 6.54
N ALA A 839 -29.22 -0.91 7.19
CA ALA A 839 -29.06 0.44 7.74
C ALA A 839 -28.98 1.48 6.60
N LYS A 840 -29.30 2.73 6.91
CA LYS A 840 -29.09 3.82 5.97
C LYS A 840 -27.65 4.31 6.04
N ILE A 841 -27.11 4.75 4.92
CA ILE A 841 -25.74 5.23 4.86
C ILE A 841 -25.50 6.44 5.78
N GLU A 842 -26.51 7.28 5.96
CA GLU A 842 -26.44 8.43 6.88
C GLU A 842 -26.31 8.00 8.33
N ASP A 843 -26.96 6.90 8.72
CA ASP A 843 -26.89 6.38 10.08
C ASP A 843 -25.54 5.69 10.33
N LEU A 844 -25.01 4.95 9.34
CA LEU A 844 -23.65 4.43 9.38
C LEU A 844 -22.61 5.56 9.51
N GLY A 845 -22.81 6.65 8.76
CA GLY A 845 -21.94 7.83 8.87
C GLY A 845 -21.96 8.48 10.25
N LYS A 846 -23.14 8.61 10.86
CA LYS A 846 -23.27 9.14 12.24
C LYS A 846 -22.57 8.25 13.26
N MET A 847 -22.78 6.94 13.18
CA MET A 847 -22.08 5.97 14.04
C MET A 847 -20.57 6.06 13.85
N ALA A 848 -20.08 6.08 12.62
CA ALA A 848 -18.65 6.19 12.33
C ALA A 848 -18.02 7.46 12.95
N CYS A 849 -18.72 8.59 12.92
CA CYS A 849 -18.26 9.87 13.51
C CYS A 849 -17.96 9.80 15.01
N GLU A 850 -18.47 8.80 15.73
CA GLU A 850 -18.12 8.58 17.13
C GLU A 850 -16.65 8.20 17.32
N ILE A 851 -16.05 7.56 16.31
CA ILE A 851 -14.70 6.98 16.38
C ILE A 851 -13.74 7.67 15.40
N VAL A 852 -14.17 7.86 14.15
CA VAL A 852 -13.33 8.42 13.06
C VAL A 852 -14.08 9.49 12.29
N SER A 853 -13.35 10.42 11.70
CA SER A 853 -13.94 11.44 10.82
C SER A 853 -14.40 10.84 9.48
N LEU A 854 -15.49 11.38 8.91
CA LEU A 854 -15.90 11.10 7.52
C LEU A 854 -14.89 11.56 6.47
N GLY A 855 -13.84 12.27 6.87
CA GLY A 855 -12.68 12.58 6.04
C GLY A 855 -11.83 11.38 5.65
N ASN A 856 -11.95 10.27 6.38
CA ASN A 856 -11.30 9.00 6.04
C ASN A 856 -12.02 8.33 4.86
N GLN A 857 -11.74 8.76 3.63
CA GLN A 857 -12.47 8.38 2.41
C GLN A 857 -11.69 7.48 1.45
N THR A 858 -10.52 7.00 1.86
CA THR A 858 -9.69 6.15 1.03
C THR A 858 -10.02 4.68 1.23
N GLY A 859 -10.21 3.94 0.15
CA GLY A 859 -10.68 2.55 0.22
C GLY A 859 -12.07 2.48 0.84
N GLU A 860 -12.27 1.58 1.78
CA GLU A 860 -13.49 1.46 2.58
C GLU A 860 -13.67 2.62 3.56
N GLY A 861 -12.57 3.24 3.98
CA GLY A 861 -12.55 4.45 4.79
C GLY A 861 -13.42 4.34 6.04
N TRP A 862 -14.09 5.44 6.42
CA TRP A 862 -14.96 5.51 7.59
C TRP A 862 -16.10 4.46 7.57
N PHE A 863 -16.48 4.00 6.38
CA PHE A 863 -17.54 3.01 6.20
C PHE A 863 -17.23 1.69 6.91
N LEU A 864 -15.97 1.22 6.87
CA LEU A 864 -15.52 0.02 7.58
C LEU A 864 -15.74 0.14 9.11
N THR A 865 -15.40 1.29 9.69
CA THR A 865 -15.66 1.56 11.12
C THR A 865 -17.17 1.63 11.40
N GLY A 866 -17.94 2.23 10.49
CA GLY A 866 -19.40 2.29 10.58
C GLY A 866 -20.06 0.89 10.56
N GLU A 867 -19.59 -0.01 9.68
CA GLU A 867 -20.03 -1.41 9.64
C GLU A 867 -19.73 -2.14 10.97
N MET A 868 -18.54 -1.92 11.57
CA MET A 868 -18.24 -2.52 12.87
C MET A 868 -19.20 -2.06 13.96
N LEU A 869 -19.52 -0.77 13.99
CA LEU A 869 -20.46 -0.21 14.98
C LEU A 869 -21.89 -0.71 14.76
N GLU A 870 -22.35 -0.78 13.51
CA GLU A 870 -23.65 -1.36 13.17
C GLU A 870 -23.75 -2.81 13.66
N LEU A 871 -22.73 -3.62 13.42
CA LEU A 871 -22.67 -5.01 13.87
C LEU A 871 -22.70 -5.12 15.40
N ILE A 872 -21.96 -4.28 16.12
CA ILE A 872 -21.96 -4.22 17.58
C ILE A 872 -23.39 -3.90 18.08
N HIS A 873 -24.03 -2.86 17.53
CA HIS A 873 -25.36 -2.42 17.91
C HIS A 873 -26.45 -3.45 17.53
N SER A 874 -26.27 -4.20 16.46
CA SER A 874 -27.20 -5.28 16.03
C SER A 874 -26.98 -6.62 16.77
N GLY A 875 -26.07 -6.67 17.75
CA GLY A 875 -25.77 -7.85 18.55
C GLY A 875 -24.82 -8.86 17.91
N ALA A 876 -24.10 -8.48 16.87
CA ALA A 876 -23.01 -9.25 16.28
C ALA A 876 -21.65 -8.67 16.74
N SER A 877 -21.43 -8.63 18.04
CA SER A 877 -20.25 -8.00 18.67
C SER A 877 -18.95 -8.78 18.49
N ASN A 878 -18.99 -10.02 17.98
CA ASN A 878 -17.81 -10.76 17.55
C ASN A 878 -17.54 -10.38 16.10
N ILE A 879 -16.34 -9.86 15.78
CA ILE A 879 -16.05 -9.32 14.45
C ILE A 879 -14.70 -9.82 13.95
N VAL A 880 -14.69 -10.34 12.72
CA VAL A 880 -13.48 -10.59 11.95
C VAL A 880 -13.30 -9.47 10.94
N CYS A 881 -12.28 -8.65 11.13
CA CYS A 881 -11.87 -7.63 10.17
C CYS A 881 -10.85 -8.23 9.19
N THR A 882 -11.29 -8.53 7.97
CA THR A 882 -10.49 -9.14 6.92
C THR A 882 -9.77 -8.08 6.11
N GLN A 883 -8.47 -8.23 5.92
CA GLN A 883 -7.71 -7.24 5.18
C GLN A 883 -6.51 -7.85 4.43
N PRO A 884 -6.11 -7.27 3.31
CA PRO A 884 -4.81 -7.58 2.71
C PRO A 884 -3.69 -7.17 3.66
N PHE A 885 -2.60 -7.94 3.67
CA PHE A 885 -1.40 -7.52 4.37
C PHE A 885 -0.95 -6.11 3.93
N ALA A 886 -0.59 -5.26 4.87
CA ALA A 886 -0.20 -3.86 4.64
C ALA A 886 -1.26 -3.04 3.87
N CYS A 887 -2.55 -3.26 4.15
CA CYS A 887 -3.63 -2.44 3.60
C CYS A 887 -3.62 -1.06 4.25
N LEU A 888 -3.28 -0.02 3.49
CA LEU A 888 -3.08 1.34 4.01
C LEU A 888 -4.31 1.93 4.72
N PRO A 889 -5.54 1.93 4.13
CA PRO A 889 -6.70 2.43 4.82
C PRO A 889 -7.03 1.64 6.10
N ASN A 890 -6.91 0.32 6.05
CA ASN A 890 -7.34 -0.54 7.16
C ASN A 890 -6.40 -0.49 8.36
N HIS A 891 -5.18 0.03 8.21
CA HIS A 891 -4.33 0.35 9.38
C HIS A 891 -4.98 1.40 10.27
N VAL A 892 -5.71 2.35 9.69
CA VAL A 892 -6.37 3.44 10.43
C VAL A 892 -7.79 3.04 10.82
N VAL A 893 -8.65 2.72 9.84
CA VAL A 893 -10.10 2.53 10.06
C VAL A 893 -10.48 1.10 10.42
N GLY A 894 -9.55 0.15 10.30
CA GLY A 894 -9.71 -1.24 10.72
C GLY A 894 -8.96 -1.50 12.03
N LYS A 895 -7.65 -1.78 11.96
CA LYS A 895 -6.83 -2.07 13.14
C LYS A 895 -6.73 -0.88 14.11
N GLY A 896 -6.57 0.32 13.57
CA GLY A 896 -6.37 1.54 14.35
C GLY A 896 -7.52 1.92 15.27
N VAL A 897 -8.73 1.41 15.04
CA VAL A 897 -9.91 1.71 15.85
C VAL A 897 -10.25 0.63 16.88
N ILE A 898 -9.63 -0.55 16.81
CA ILE A 898 -10.00 -1.70 17.64
C ILE A 898 -9.86 -1.38 19.15
N LYS A 899 -8.80 -0.70 19.55
CA LYS A 899 -8.57 -0.34 20.96
C LYS A 899 -9.70 0.54 21.48
N GLU A 900 -10.07 1.58 20.72
CA GLU A 900 -11.12 2.52 21.10
C GLU A 900 -12.52 1.86 21.04
N LEU A 901 -12.79 1.01 20.08
CA LEU A 901 -14.04 0.24 20.02
C LEU A 901 -14.21 -0.67 21.23
N ARG A 902 -13.15 -1.39 21.65
CA ARG A 902 -13.19 -2.23 22.85
C ARG A 902 -13.35 -1.42 24.14
N ARG A 903 -12.77 -0.22 24.20
CA ARG A 903 -12.91 0.66 25.35
C ARG A 903 -14.36 1.14 25.50
N ARG A 904 -15.00 1.55 24.39
CA ARG A 904 -16.40 2.04 24.41
C ARG A 904 -17.42 0.92 24.51
N TYR A 905 -17.13 -0.21 23.90
CA TYR A 905 -17.98 -1.37 23.80
C TYR A 905 -17.25 -2.61 24.35
N PRO A 906 -17.21 -2.81 25.69
CA PRO A 906 -16.46 -3.92 26.30
C PRO A 906 -16.86 -5.31 25.83
N GLN A 907 -18.08 -5.48 25.30
CA GLN A 907 -18.57 -6.71 24.69
C GLN A 907 -17.98 -6.97 23.29
N ALA A 908 -17.30 -6.00 22.68
CA ALA A 908 -16.76 -6.13 21.34
C ALA A 908 -15.51 -7.04 21.31
N ASN A 909 -15.67 -8.19 20.65
CA ASN A 909 -14.63 -9.19 20.47
C ASN A 909 -14.15 -9.17 19.01
N ILE A 910 -13.20 -8.26 18.72
CA ILE A 910 -12.78 -7.96 17.35
C ILE A 910 -11.39 -8.55 17.09
N VAL A 911 -11.23 -9.24 15.96
CA VAL A 911 -9.93 -9.72 15.49
C VAL A 911 -9.67 -9.24 14.05
N ALA A 912 -8.50 -8.64 13.82
CA ALA A 912 -8.06 -8.31 12.46
C ALA A 912 -7.21 -9.45 11.90
N ILE A 913 -7.55 -9.91 10.70
CA ILE A 913 -6.85 -11.01 10.00
C ILE A 913 -6.27 -10.48 8.69
N ASP A 914 -4.95 -10.59 8.57
CA ASP A 914 -4.23 -10.23 7.34
C ASP A 914 -4.21 -11.43 6.38
N TYR A 915 -4.66 -11.20 5.13
CA TYR A 915 -4.62 -12.16 4.04
C TYR A 915 -3.53 -11.81 3.04
N ASP A 916 -2.79 -12.82 2.62
CA ASP A 916 -1.67 -12.70 1.70
C ASP A 916 -1.27 -14.08 1.19
N PRO A 917 -0.76 -14.21 -0.06
CA PRO A 917 -0.31 -15.51 -0.57
C PRO A 917 0.73 -16.21 0.30
N GLY A 918 1.52 -15.42 1.04
CA GLY A 918 2.55 -15.91 1.96
C GLY A 918 2.10 -16.06 3.41
N ALA A 919 0.88 -15.66 3.77
CA ALA A 919 0.41 -15.75 5.14
C ALA A 919 0.16 -17.21 5.56
N SER A 920 0.35 -17.49 6.86
CA SER A 920 0.07 -18.80 7.44
C SER A 920 -1.43 -18.94 7.70
N GLU A 921 -2.10 -19.84 6.98
CA GLU A 921 -3.52 -20.17 7.18
C GLU A 921 -3.80 -20.64 8.60
N VAL A 922 -2.90 -21.43 9.21
CA VAL A 922 -3.05 -21.89 10.60
C VAL A 922 -3.00 -20.74 11.60
N ASN A 923 -2.15 -19.73 11.38
CA ASN A 923 -2.14 -18.57 12.27
C ASN A 923 -3.44 -17.78 12.17
N GLN A 924 -3.98 -17.65 10.97
CA GLN A 924 -5.30 -17.03 10.74
C GLN A 924 -6.40 -17.85 11.44
N LEU A 925 -6.42 -19.16 11.19
CA LEU A 925 -7.36 -20.09 11.81
C LEU A 925 -7.29 -20.05 13.33
N ASN A 926 -6.10 -20.11 13.92
CA ASN A 926 -5.92 -20.07 15.37
C ASN A 926 -6.47 -18.77 15.99
N ARG A 927 -6.27 -17.64 15.34
CA ARG A 927 -6.80 -16.36 15.80
C ARG A 927 -8.32 -16.30 15.72
N ILE A 928 -8.90 -16.87 14.66
CA ILE A 928 -10.36 -16.99 14.49
C ILE A 928 -10.94 -17.93 15.56
N LYS A 929 -10.32 -19.09 15.77
CA LYS A 929 -10.75 -20.06 16.81
C LYS A 929 -10.66 -19.48 18.22
N LEU A 930 -9.63 -18.69 18.52
CA LEU A 930 -9.50 -18.00 19.80
C LEU A 930 -10.63 -16.98 19.98
N MET A 931 -10.96 -16.21 18.95
CA MET A 931 -12.08 -15.28 18.96
C MET A 931 -13.41 -16.04 19.17
N LEU A 932 -13.63 -17.17 18.47
CA LEU A 932 -14.82 -18.01 18.61
C LEU A 932 -14.94 -18.65 19.99
N SER A 933 -13.82 -19.06 20.60
CA SER A 933 -13.81 -19.56 21.99
C SER A 933 -14.33 -18.49 22.95
N THR A 934 -13.93 -17.25 22.79
CA THR A 934 -14.42 -16.11 23.58
C THR A 934 -15.90 -15.87 23.28
N ALA A 935 -16.30 -15.92 22.01
CA ALA A 935 -17.70 -15.72 21.58
C ALA A 935 -18.64 -16.76 22.18
N ASN A 936 -18.23 -18.02 22.22
CA ASN A 936 -19.01 -19.12 22.84
C ASN A 936 -19.15 -18.93 24.36
N LYS A 937 -18.07 -18.58 25.05
CA LYS A 937 -18.12 -18.26 26.50
C LYS A 937 -19.08 -17.10 26.78
N ASN A 938 -19.05 -16.04 25.97
CA ASN A 938 -19.94 -14.90 26.13
C ASN A 938 -21.41 -15.30 25.89
N LEU A 939 -21.67 -16.19 24.91
CA LEU A 939 -23.01 -16.69 24.65
C LEU A 939 -23.53 -17.57 25.78
N GLU A 940 -22.71 -18.43 26.37
CA GLU A 940 -23.04 -19.25 27.54
C GLU A 940 -23.31 -18.39 28.78
N ALA A 941 -22.52 -17.37 29.02
CA ALA A 941 -22.73 -16.44 30.14
C ALA A 941 -24.00 -15.58 29.99
N SER A 942 -24.56 -15.47 28.80
CA SER A 942 -25.82 -14.75 28.52
C SER A 942 -27.08 -15.63 28.55
N LYS A 943 -26.91 -16.95 28.68
CA LYS A 943 -27.99 -17.93 28.92
C LYS A 943 -28.32 -18.03 30.41
#